data_f266daad84387073060e2b8ad828362a
#
_entry.id   f266daad84387073060e2b8ad828362a
#
_cell.length_a   1.000
_cell.length_b   1.000
_cell.length_c   1.000
_cell.angle_alpha   90.00
_cell.angle_beta   90.00
_cell.angle_gamma   90.00
#
_symmetry.space_group_name_H-M   'P 1'
#
loop_
_entity.id
_entity.type
_entity.pdbx_description
1 polymer ?
#
loop_
_entity_poly.entity_id
_entity_poly.type
_entity_poly.pdbx_seq_one_letter_code
_entity_poly.pdbx_strand_id
1 'polypeptide(L)'
;MLNHRVVVHAMTRRLLDGVAMPVPHCMHPTHWLISTQVLNLGTSSVGWAREAHETCGGAGVAYLDAPVSGGPEGAAAGSLAVFLGGDEAAVRRAAPVLDAIAARFARLGPAGAGAGAKLVNQALVAANAQGAAEGLALAEALGCDLEQLLPLLDGAWAASTMLARSGARRLGADPARLAFESSAAPLRNFAKDLALVRDAAAGRGLDLPAVRVAAETVAAAAARGAADCDWAAVPSFLARPTTANELARAAPPFSAAVPTAEALRAALAAQASPSLPVVDDDPTGTQTVHGVAVRADWADLSGELRSDKSCFYLLANTRALDEAAAVARNREIGRELRRGGPRLVVSRSDSTLRGHFPAEVDALADGLGWRRPLVLVAPQFFGGGRVTADGVHYVLGAPVDGDRPATPAGETEFARDRAFGYRRSRLAEWVAEKTRGSADYAHTWHLSLHAIRGGVRAVQDAFEAALLDETVRAVCVDGLEDRDMLVVASGLKAAMAAQRGALHARGGVVVRSAGSAVAALTGMPPKPFLGREALSPSSGGGLVVVGSYTQKTSAQLAELRRRCGWLDAVEVDVGEVLADAEGAVARASAAAAAALGAGRSACVFTSRRVQQDDGSGGLVIGAKVNEALCAVAARVVERATPAFVVAKGGITSNDVAVKSLGVRRADVLGQVIAGVPAWRLGRESRLPGASYVVFPGNVGDADDLANVVETVAGASGAGVRRGVDRARGRPAPRAGGGRPRPRR
;
A
#
# COMPACT_ATOMS: atom_id res chain seq x y z
N MET A 1 5.25 28.92 37.80
CA MET A 1 4.35 29.13 36.64
C MET A 1 3.26 28.06 36.50
N LEU A 2 3.33 26.88 37.12
CA LEU A 2 2.27 25.85 37.05
C LEU A 2 0.99 26.19 37.85
N ASN A 3 1.11 26.99 38.94
CA ASN A 3 -0.04 27.30 39.80
C ASN A 3 -1.02 28.36 39.23
N HIS A 4 -0.63 29.16 38.27
CA HIS A 4 -1.54 30.13 37.63
C HIS A 4 -2.51 29.49 36.63
N ARG A 5 -2.14 28.38 35.99
CA ARG A 5 -3.01 27.66 35.03
C ARG A 5 -4.24 27.01 35.71
N VAL A 6 -4.07 26.49 36.93
CA VAL A 6 -5.14 25.79 37.69
C VAL A 6 -6.16 26.79 38.23
N VAL A 7 -5.72 27.95 38.67
CA VAL A 7 -6.60 29.00 39.26
C VAL A 7 -7.51 29.62 38.20
N VAL A 8 -6.96 29.92 37.00
CA VAL A 8 -7.74 30.46 35.87
C VAL A 8 -8.82 29.50 35.39
N HIS A 9 -8.48 28.20 35.33
CA HIS A 9 -9.44 27.15 34.88
C HIS A 9 -10.57 26.94 35.89
N ALA A 10 -10.30 27.00 37.18
CA ALA A 10 -11.30 26.83 38.24
C ALA A 10 -12.23 28.07 38.36
N MET A 11 -11.71 29.30 38.18
CA MET A 11 -12.54 30.53 38.20
C MET A 11 -13.45 30.63 36.97
N THR A 12 -12.95 30.26 35.80
CA THR A 12 -13.74 30.27 34.56
C THR A 12 -14.93 29.27 34.64
N ARG A 13 -14.72 28.12 35.23
CA ARG A 13 -15.78 27.10 35.42
C ARG A 13 -16.87 27.55 36.38
N ARG A 14 -16.50 28.19 37.53
CA ARG A 14 -17.48 28.67 38.52
C ARG A 14 -18.36 29.86 38.05
N LEU A 15 -17.85 30.67 37.13
CA LEU A 15 -18.61 31.81 36.57
C LEU A 15 -19.50 31.43 35.39
N LEU A 16 -19.14 30.35 34.67
CA LEU A 16 -19.92 29.82 33.54
C LEU A 16 -21.02 28.84 34.00
N ASP A 17 -20.85 28.16 35.18
CA ASP A 17 -21.86 27.29 35.77
C ASP A 17 -23.13 28.05 36.22
N GLY A 18 -23.05 29.39 36.34
CA GLY A 18 -24.22 30.28 36.64
C GLY A 18 -24.93 30.83 35.40
N VAL A 19 -24.36 30.64 34.20
CA VAL A 19 -24.97 31.07 32.95
C VAL A 19 -25.18 29.78 32.13
N ALA A 20 -26.42 29.39 31.89
CA ALA A 20 -26.78 28.22 31.09
C ALA A 20 -26.38 28.42 29.62
N MET A 21 -25.10 28.34 29.33
CA MET A 21 -24.55 28.25 27.98
C MET A 21 -24.33 26.81 27.59
N PRO A 22 -24.79 26.34 26.42
CA PRO A 22 -24.30 25.10 25.86
C PRO A 22 -22.81 25.34 25.50
N VAL A 23 -21.90 24.94 26.41
CA VAL A 23 -20.44 25.00 26.16
C VAL A 23 -20.12 23.94 25.12
N PRO A 24 -19.77 24.29 23.87
CA PRO A 24 -19.23 23.33 22.94
C PRO A 24 -17.93 22.78 23.54
N HIS A 25 -17.67 21.49 23.38
CA HIS A 25 -16.52 20.77 23.92
C HIS A 25 -15.13 21.24 23.47
N CYS A 26 -15.03 22.43 22.84
CA CYS A 26 -13.83 23.04 22.27
C CYS A 26 -13.40 24.35 22.94
N MET A 27 -13.77 24.63 24.20
CA MET A 27 -13.17 25.75 24.93
C MET A 27 -11.72 25.46 25.32
N HIS A 28 -10.82 25.89 24.46
CA HIS A 28 -9.37 25.94 24.70
C HIS A 28 -9.04 26.93 25.86
N PRO A 29 -7.93 26.73 26.63
CA PRO A 29 -7.57 27.57 27.80
C PRO A 29 -7.09 28.97 27.43
N THR A 30 -7.62 29.62 26.41
CA THR A 30 -7.23 30.92 25.90
C THR A 30 -8.21 32.06 26.24
N HIS A 31 -9.18 31.82 27.13
CA HIS A 31 -10.13 32.86 27.58
C HIS A 31 -9.65 33.47 28.88
N TRP A 32 -9.51 34.79 28.91
CA TRP A 32 -9.14 35.56 30.09
C TRP A 32 -10.35 36.36 30.58
N LEU A 33 -10.72 36.18 31.84
CA LEU A 33 -11.76 36.95 32.51
C LEU A 33 -11.09 38.06 33.30
N ILE A 34 -11.44 39.29 32.98
CA ILE A 34 -10.95 40.47 33.71
C ILE A 34 -12.19 41.17 34.23
N SER A 35 -12.49 40.98 35.51
CA SER A 35 -13.68 41.51 36.19
C SER A 35 -15.00 41.11 35.47
N THR A 36 -15.56 41.90 34.58
CA THR A 36 -16.81 41.68 33.86
C THR A 36 -16.58 41.58 32.33
N GLN A 37 -15.44 41.07 31.94
CA GLN A 37 -15.04 41.04 30.52
C GLN A 37 -14.33 39.73 30.12
N VAL A 38 -14.63 39.24 28.93
CA VAL A 38 -13.98 38.08 28.30
C VAL A 38 -13.13 38.54 27.12
N LEU A 39 -11.85 38.11 27.11
CA LEU A 39 -10.96 38.21 25.97
C LEU A 39 -10.79 36.81 25.35
N ASN A 40 -11.24 36.60 24.14
CA ASN A 40 -10.99 35.37 23.39
C ASN A 40 -9.73 35.52 22.52
N LEU A 41 -8.62 34.93 22.98
CA LEU A 41 -7.32 34.96 22.29
C LEU A 41 -7.19 33.83 21.23
N GLY A 42 -8.17 32.95 21.12
CA GLY A 42 -8.17 31.82 20.20
C GLY A 42 -8.64 32.19 18.80
N THR A 43 -8.26 31.36 17.81
CA THR A 43 -8.80 31.45 16.44
C THR A 43 -10.16 30.78 16.37
N SER A 44 -11.19 31.54 16.00
CA SER A 44 -12.58 31.11 15.86
C SER A 44 -13.20 31.60 14.55
N SER A 45 -14.43 31.12 14.22
CA SER A 45 -15.18 31.68 13.11
C SER A 45 -15.76 33.07 13.47
N VAL A 46 -15.98 33.86 12.44
CA VAL A 46 -16.61 35.20 12.59
C VAL A 46 -18.03 35.08 13.17
N GLY A 47 -18.80 34.06 12.74
CA GLY A 47 -20.15 33.78 13.24
C GLY A 47 -20.15 33.48 14.73
N TRP A 48 -19.28 32.55 15.16
CA TRP A 48 -19.14 32.18 16.57
C TRP A 48 -18.73 33.40 17.45
N ALA A 49 -17.79 34.25 16.97
CA ALA A 49 -17.38 35.44 17.73
C ALA A 49 -18.53 36.44 17.95
N ARG A 50 -19.42 36.59 16.96
CA ARG A 50 -20.62 37.45 17.08
C ARG A 50 -21.64 36.84 18.04
N GLU A 51 -21.93 35.53 17.93
CA GLU A 51 -22.83 34.83 18.84
C GLU A 51 -22.35 34.90 20.29
N ALA A 52 -21.03 34.70 20.51
CA ALA A 52 -20.42 34.83 21.84
C ALA A 52 -20.54 36.27 22.41
N HIS A 53 -20.37 37.27 21.56
CA HIS A 53 -20.56 38.69 21.96
C HIS A 53 -22.02 38.96 22.39
N GLU A 54 -23.02 38.51 21.61
CA GLU A 54 -24.43 38.67 21.92
C GLU A 54 -24.79 37.94 23.21
N THR A 55 -24.34 36.71 23.38
CA THR A 55 -24.60 35.89 24.56
C THR A 55 -23.99 36.50 25.84
N CYS A 56 -22.72 36.92 25.77
CA CYS A 56 -22.06 37.58 26.89
C CYS A 56 -22.75 38.93 27.22
N GLY A 57 -23.11 39.71 26.19
CA GLY A 57 -23.83 40.98 26.35
C GLY A 57 -25.18 40.84 27.04
N GLY A 58 -25.92 39.80 26.71
CA GLY A 58 -27.18 39.42 27.39
C GLY A 58 -27.00 39.11 28.88
N ALA A 59 -25.83 38.69 29.28
CA ALA A 59 -25.43 38.43 30.67
C ALA A 59 -24.71 39.61 31.34
N GLY A 60 -24.64 40.77 30.70
CA GLY A 60 -23.91 41.97 31.22
C GLY A 60 -22.40 41.85 31.21
N VAL A 61 -21.84 40.91 30.45
CA VAL A 61 -20.40 40.66 30.32
C VAL A 61 -19.91 41.18 28.97
N ALA A 62 -18.91 42.04 28.97
CA ALA A 62 -18.30 42.50 27.73
C ALA A 62 -17.45 41.36 27.10
N TYR A 63 -17.54 41.21 25.81
CA TYR A 63 -16.76 40.24 25.03
C TYR A 63 -15.95 40.89 23.95
N LEU A 64 -14.66 40.53 23.85
CA LEU A 64 -13.76 40.91 22.77
C LEU A 64 -13.23 39.62 22.07
N ASP A 65 -13.41 39.54 20.77
CA ASP A 65 -12.62 38.64 19.96
C ASP A 65 -11.24 39.25 19.73
N ALA A 66 -10.23 38.65 20.35
CA ALA A 66 -8.88 39.18 20.46
C ALA A 66 -7.80 38.14 20.03
N PRO A 67 -7.97 37.45 18.90
CA PRO A 67 -7.02 36.43 18.49
C PRO A 67 -5.63 37.01 18.27
N VAL A 68 -4.62 36.15 18.55
CA VAL A 68 -3.20 36.55 18.57
C VAL A 68 -2.43 35.97 17.39
N SER A 69 -1.33 36.62 17.02
CA SER A 69 -0.32 36.12 16.08
C SER A 69 1.08 36.34 16.63
N GLY A 70 2.01 35.38 16.41
CA GLY A 70 3.39 35.45 16.93
C GLY A 70 3.89 34.09 17.45
N GLY A 71 3.01 33.11 17.54
CA GLY A 71 3.36 31.75 18.00
C GLY A 71 3.84 31.66 19.45
N PRO A 72 4.39 30.50 19.87
CA PRO A 72 4.95 30.34 21.21
C PRO A 72 6.11 31.29 21.50
N GLU A 73 6.90 31.58 20.48
CA GLU A 73 8.06 32.49 20.56
C GLU A 73 7.61 33.94 20.86
N GLY A 74 6.60 34.45 20.16
CA GLY A 74 6.02 35.76 20.40
C GLY A 74 5.32 35.84 21.75
N ALA A 75 4.67 34.79 22.21
CA ALA A 75 4.06 34.73 23.54
C ALA A 75 5.11 34.76 24.65
N ALA A 76 6.22 34.09 24.50
CA ALA A 76 7.32 34.06 25.47
C ALA A 76 8.03 35.44 25.53
N ALA A 77 8.13 36.12 24.41
CA ALA A 77 8.78 37.44 24.30
C ALA A 77 7.86 38.64 24.63
N GLY A 78 6.55 38.40 24.88
CA GLY A 78 5.57 39.50 25.04
C GLY A 78 5.37 40.32 23.76
N SER A 79 5.65 39.75 22.60
CA SER A 79 5.68 40.44 21.31
C SER A 79 4.53 40.09 20.37
N LEU A 80 3.43 39.58 20.90
CA LEU A 80 2.26 39.19 20.10
C LEU A 80 1.66 40.39 19.34
N ALA A 81 1.05 40.10 18.18
CA ALA A 81 0.10 40.97 17.55
C ALA A 81 -1.33 40.52 17.88
N VAL A 82 -2.20 41.45 18.35
CA VAL A 82 -3.58 41.14 18.72
C VAL A 82 -4.57 41.85 17.82
N PHE A 83 -5.50 41.10 17.22
CA PHE A 83 -6.54 41.65 16.34
C PHE A 83 -7.84 41.77 17.15
N LEU A 84 -8.34 43.00 17.37
CA LEU A 84 -9.48 43.20 18.28
C LEU A 84 -10.77 43.49 17.50
N GLY A 85 -11.82 42.77 17.87
CA GLY A 85 -13.21 43.06 17.53
C GLY A 85 -14.06 43.21 18.79
N GLY A 86 -15.02 44.12 18.76
CA GLY A 86 -15.93 44.42 19.87
C GLY A 86 -16.01 45.91 20.23
N ASP A 87 -16.57 46.20 21.38
CA ASP A 87 -16.84 47.56 21.82
C ASP A 87 -15.58 48.34 22.22
N GLU A 88 -15.50 49.57 21.83
CA GLU A 88 -14.34 50.46 22.11
C GLU A 88 -14.10 50.64 23.60
N ALA A 89 -15.18 50.77 24.39
CA ALA A 89 -15.07 50.89 25.86
C ALA A 89 -14.47 49.60 26.48
N ALA A 90 -14.80 48.43 25.93
CA ALA A 90 -14.25 47.18 26.37
C ALA A 90 -12.75 47.05 25.99
N VAL A 91 -12.34 47.52 24.80
CA VAL A 91 -10.92 47.61 24.41
C VAL A 91 -10.12 48.48 25.34
N ARG A 92 -10.63 49.69 25.69
CA ARG A 92 -9.94 50.58 26.65
C ARG A 92 -9.73 49.92 28.03
N ARG A 93 -10.70 49.15 28.50
CA ARG A 93 -10.57 48.40 29.77
C ARG A 93 -9.56 47.25 29.68
N ALA A 94 -9.43 46.62 28.50
CA ALA A 94 -8.49 45.54 28.27
C ALA A 94 -7.04 46.01 28.05
N ALA A 95 -6.82 47.28 27.73
CA ALA A 95 -5.51 47.82 27.36
C ALA A 95 -4.36 47.43 28.32
N PRO A 96 -4.50 47.52 29.66
CA PRO A 96 -3.40 47.13 30.56
C PRO A 96 -2.94 45.67 30.43
N VAL A 97 -3.87 44.78 30.07
CA VAL A 97 -3.54 43.36 29.84
C VAL A 97 -2.93 43.16 28.45
N LEU A 98 -3.46 43.87 27.46
CA LEU A 98 -2.95 43.81 26.11
C LEU A 98 -1.52 44.36 26.01
N ASP A 99 -1.22 45.44 26.71
CA ASP A 99 0.14 46.03 26.81
C ASP A 99 1.16 45.08 27.46
N ALA A 100 0.70 44.18 28.34
CA ALA A 100 1.56 43.19 28.97
C ALA A 100 1.90 41.99 28.12
N ILE A 101 1.10 41.65 27.09
CA ILE A 101 1.25 40.43 26.28
C ILE A 101 1.55 40.67 24.80
N ALA A 102 1.37 41.90 24.31
CA ALA A 102 1.42 42.22 22.89
C ALA A 102 2.32 43.43 22.60
N ALA A 103 3.16 43.33 21.57
CA ALA A 103 3.90 44.48 21.05
C ALA A 103 3.00 45.46 20.29
N ARG A 104 1.86 44.97 19.77
CA ARG A 104 0.90 45.79 19.02
C ARG A 104 -0.49 45.16 19.05
N PHE A 105 -1.49 46.01 19.18
CA PHE A 105 -2.88 45.60 19.02
C PHE A 105 -3.70 46.77 18.43
N ALA A 106 -4.78 46.41 17.75
CA ALA A 106 -5.67 47.40 17.16
C ALA A 106 -7.12 46.87 17.15
N ARG A 107 -8.07 47.79 17.43
CA ARG A 107 -9.48 47.52 17.20
C ARG A 107 -9.79 47.66 15.71
N LEU A 108 -10.30 46.60 15.09
CA LEU A 108 -10.53 46.48 13.64
C LEU A 108 -12.00 46.64 13.26
N GLY A 109 -12.88 46.68 14.27
CA GLY A 109 -14.31 46.83 14.04
C GLY A 109 -15.19 46.25 15.15
N PRO A 110 -16.49 46.03 14.88
CA PRO A 110 -17.39 45.41 15.85
C PRO A 110 -17.02 43.94 16.10
N ALA A 111 -17.78 43.27 16.96
CA ALA A 111 -17.57 41.85 17.25
C ALA A 111 -17.50 40.98 15.98
N GLY A 112 -16.52 40.09 15.93
CA GLY A 112 -16.16 39.28 14.78
C GLY A 112 -15.13 39.91 13.84
N ALA A 113 -14.78 41.20 14.01
CA ALA A 113 -13.77 41.87 13.18
C ALA A 113 -12.34 41.36 13.48
N GLY A 114 -12.02 41.10 14.75
CA GLY A 114 -10.76 40.47 15.15
C GLY A 114 -10.64 39.05 14.64
N ALA A 115 -11.68 38.24 14.80
CA ALA A 115 -11.73 36.89 14.25
C ALA A 115 -11.55 36.89 12.73
N GLY A 116 -12.23 37.79 12.00
CA GLY A 116 -12.07 37.94 10.56
C GLY A 116 -10.65 38.31 10.14
N ALA A 117 -10.04 39.29 10.83
CA ALA A 117 -8.64 39.67 10.60
C ALA A 117 -7.66 38.52 10.88
N LYS A 118 -7.92 37.70 11.90
CA LYS A 118 -7.11 36.52 12.17
C LYS A 118 -7.24 35.48 11.05
N LEU A 119 -8.42 35.29 10.45
CA LEU A 119 -8.56 34.39 9.29
C LEU A 119 -7.77 34.89 8.08
N VAL A 120 -7.75 36.21 7.84
CA VAL A 120 -6.88 36.82 6.81
C VAL A 120 -5.40 36.58 7.14
N ASN A 121 -4.98 36.75 8.40
CA ASN A 121 -3.62 36.42 8.81
C ASN A 121 -3.31 34.93 8.57
N GLN A 122 -4.20 34.00 8.92
CA GLN A 122 -3.97 32.58 8.73
C GLN A 122 -3.93 32.17 7.25
N ALA A 123 -4.69 32.82 6.39
CA ALA A 123 -4.60 32.64 4.94
C ALA A 123 -3.20 33.03 4.40
N LEU A 124 -2.68 34.19 4.84
CA LEU A 124 -1.33 34.63 4.45
C LEU A 124 -0.23 33.77 5.05
N VAL A 125 -0.38 33.36 6.33
CA VAL A 125 0.56 32.42 6.97
C VAL A 125 0.60 31.10 6.20
N ALA A 126 -0.54 30.56 5.80
CA ALA A 126 -0.62 29.31 5.05
C ALA A 126 0.08 29.40 3.69
N ALA A 127 -0.19 30.47 2.92
CA ALA A 127 0.45 30.69 1.63
C ALA A 127 1.99 30.83 1.75
N ASN A 128 2.45 31.62 2.72
CA ASN A 128 3.88 31.82 2.97
C ASN A 128 4.56 30.54 3.50
N ALA A 129 3.88 29.76 4.36
CA ALA A 129 4.40 28.52 4.89
C ALA A 129 4.49 27.44 3.81
N GLN A 130 3.50 27.36 2.90
CA GLN A 130 3.54 26.46 1.76
C GLN A 130 4.71 26.82 0.82
N GLY A 131 4.84 28.08 0.44
CA GLY A 131 5.95 28.54 -0.40
C GLY A 131 7.32 28.30 0.23
N ALA A 132 7.44 28.55 1.55
CA ALA A 132 8.66 28.25 2.29
C ALA A 132 8.99 26.75 2.29
N ALA A 133 7.98 25.88 2.49
CA ALA A 133 8.18 24.44 2.49
C ALA A 133 8.64 23.92 1.11
N GLU A 134 8.01 24.39 0.03
CA GLU A 134 8.38 24.04 -1.34
C GLU A 134 9.77 24.55 -1.71
N GLY A 135 10.08 25.80 -1.34
CA GLY A 135 11.40 26.39 -1.58
C GLY A 135 12.52 25.66 -0.84
N LEU A 136 12.31 25.31 0.43
CA LEU A 136 13.29 24.54 1.21
C LEU A 136 13.46 23.12 0.67
N ALA A 137 12.38 22.44 0.30
CA ALA A 137 12.46 21.11 -0.33
C ALA A 137 13.21 21.15 -1.67
N LEU A 138 12.97 22.20 -2.48
CA LEU A 138 13.67 22.40 -3.75
C LEU A 138 15.17 22.67 -3.51
N ALA A 139 15.51 23.53 -2.55
CA ALA A 139 16.89 23.83 -2.20
C ALA A 139 17.66 22.58 -1.78
N GLU A 140 17.05 21.72 -0.94
CA GLU A 140 17.62 20.44 -0.53
C GLU A 140 17.79 19.47 -1.72
N ALA A 141 16.79 19.39 -2.60
CA ALA A 141 16.85 18.53 -3.79
C ALA A 141 17.91 18.99 -4.80
N LEU A 142 18.18 20.27 -4.89
CA LEU A 142 19.24 20.85 -5.73
C LEU A 142 20.63 20.83 -5.06
N GLY A 143 20.74 20.38 -3.81
CA GLY A 143 21.99 20.38 -3.06
C GLY A 143 22.48 21.77 -2.65
N CYS A 144 21.59 22.74 -2.51
CA CYS A 144 21.94 24.08 -2.03
C CYS A 144 22.35 24.02 -0.55
N ASP A 145 23.41 24.73 -0.21
CA ASP A 145 23.79 24.98 1.18
C ASP A 145 22.82 25.95 1.84
N LEU A 146 21.99 25.42 2.75
CA LEU A 146 20.96 26.22 3.43
C LEU A 146 21.56 27.26 4.37
N GLU A 147 22.77 27.04 4.95
CA GLU A 147 23.45 28.03 5.81
C GLU A 147 23.83 29.25 5.01
N GLN A 148 24.21 29.11 3.75
CA GLN A 148 24.54 30.20 2.85
C GLN A 148 23.30 30.80 2.17
N LEU A 149 22.31 29.97 1.83
CA LEU A 149 21.14 30.38 1.05
C LEU A 149 20.18 31.25 1.88
N LEU A 150 19.87 30.83 3.13
CA LEU A 150 18.85 31.52 3.93
C LEU A 150 19.15 32.99 4.22
N PRO A 151 20.39 33.41 4.56
CA PRO A 151 20.75 34.83 4.72
C PRO A 151 20.59 35.64 3.42
N LEU A 152 20.78 35.03 2.25
CA LEU A 152 20.61 35.73 0.97
C LEU A 152 19.14 35.93 0.62
N LEU A 153 18.26 35.07 1.09
CA LEU A 153 16.81 35.18 0.92
C LEU A 153 16.19 36.15 1.92
N ASP A 154 16.86 36.39 3.05
CA ASP A 154 16.42 37.40 4.04
C ASP A 154 16.56 38.82 3.47
N GLY A 155 15.46 39.58 3.49
CA GLY A 155 15.42 40.91 2.86
C GLY A 155 15.22 40.91 1.33
N ALA A 156 15.25 39.72 0.66
CA ALA A 156 14.88 39.60 -0.74
C ALA A 156 13.36 39.49 -0.91
N TRP A 157 12.88 39.55 -2.15
CA TRP A 157 11.44 39.43 -2.43
C TRP A 157 10.82 38.08 -1.99
N ALA A 158 11.65 37.07 -1.81
CA ALA A 158 11.25 35.77 -1.27
C ALA A 158 11.10 35.77 0.26
N ALA A 159 11.53 36.77 0.95
CA ALA A 159 11.53 36.85 2.41
C ALA A 159 10.12 36.68 2.99
N SER A 160 10.02 35.85 4.01
CA SER A 160 8.84 35.78 4.86
C SER A 160 9.21 35.27 6.25
N THR A 161 8.42 35.64 7.26
CA THR A 161 8.59 35.10 8.62
C THR A 161 8.51 33.57 8.64
N MET A 162 7.71 32.99 7.78
CA MET A 162 7.58 31.51 7.71
C MET A 162 8.81 30.86 7.09
N LEU A 163 9.44 31.49 6.10
CA LEU A 163 10.70 30.99 5.52
C LEU A 163 11.84 31.08 6.56
N ALA A 164 12.00 32.23 7.19
CA ALA A 164 13.04 32.44 8.21
C ALA A 164 12.88 31.43 9.37
N ARG A 165 11.66 31.27 9.90
CA ARG A 165 11.35 30.36 11.01
C ARG A 165 11.56 28.91 10.64
N SER A 166 11.05 28.48 9.50
CA SER A 166 11.17 27.07 9.04
C SER A 166 12.61 26.74 8.67
N GLY A 167 13.33 27.65 8.01
CA GLY A 167 14.72 27.49 7.65
C GLY A 167 15.62 27.37 8.89
N ALA A 168 15.48 28.25 9.87
CA ALA A 168 16.24 28.21 11.11
C ALA A 168 16.02 26.90 11.89
N ARG A 169 14.81 26.36 11.91
CA ARG A 169 14.51 25.05 12.52
C ARG A 169 15.15 23.89 11.78
N ARG A 170 15.24 23.95 10.47
CA ARG A 170 15.88 22.89 9.65
C ARG A 170 17.39 22.90 9.78
N LEU A 171 18.05 24.03 9.88
CA LEU A 171 19.49 24.14 10.10
C LEU A 171 19.96 23.48 11.40
N GLY A 172 19.13 23.48 12.44
CA GLY A 172 19.45 22.90 13.75
C GLY A 172 19.01 21.48 13.98
N ALA A 173 18.41 20.81 12.98
CA ALA A 173 17.78 19.53 13.19
C ALA A 173 18.06 18.52 12.06
N ASP A 174 18.10 17.22 12.42
CA ASP A 174 18.01 16.13 11.43
C ASP A 174 16.62 16.15 10.78
N PRO A 175 16.51 16.31 9.45
CA PRO A 175 15.25 16.33 8.73
C PRO A 175 14.37 15.09 8.98
N ALA A 176 14.98 13.91 9.15
CA ALA A 176 14.27 12.67 9.45
C ALA A 176 13.66 12.70 10.86
N ARG A 177 14.37 13.29 11.82
CA ARG A 177 13.88 13.46 13.20
C ARG A 177 12.80 14.54 13.27
N LEU A 178 13.01 15.67 12.57
CA LEU A 178 12.07 16.78 12.54
C LEU A 178 10.70 16.36 12.02
N ALA A 179 10.67 15.40 11.10
CA ALA A 179 9.45 14.85 10.50
C ALA A 179 8.52 14.15 11.52
N PHE A 180 9.01 13.79 12.71
CA PHE A 180 8.22 13.07 13.74
C PHE A 180 8.35 13.71 15.13
N GLU A 181 9.00 14.86 15.27
CA GLU A 181 9.17 15.58 16.54
C GLU A 181 7.94 16.43 16.85
N SER A 182 7.40 16.28 18.08
CA SER A 182 6.26 17.08 18.53
C SER A 182 6.63 18.56 18.71
N SER A 183 5.74 19.44 18.29
CA SER A 183 5.91 20.89 18.32
C SER A 183 4.89 21.60 19.22
N ALA A 184 5.28 22.72 19.78
CA ALA A 184 4.36 23.65 20.45
C ALA A 184 3.40 24.36 19.46
N ALA A 185 3.73 24.36 18.16
CA ALA A 185 2.89 24.88 17.07
C ALA A 185 2.57 23.74 16.05
N PRO A 186 1.81 22.71 16.45
CA PRO A 186 1.62 21.51 15.64
C PRO A 186 0.74 21.75 14.42
N LEU A 187 0.97 20.97 13.36
CA LEU A 187 0.23 21.04 12.09
C LEU A 187 -1.28 20.84 12.28
N ARG A 188 -1.74 20.04 13.26
CA ARG A 188 -3.18 19.92 13.56
C ARG A 188 -3.87 21.24 13.90
N ASN A 189 -3.16 22.21 14.50
CA ASN A 189 -3.69 23.53 14.78
C ASN A 189 -3.88 24.33 13.49
N PHE A 190 -2.92 24.21 12.55
CA PHE A 190 -3.08 24.79 11.21
C PHE A 190 -4.24 24.14 10.44
N ALA A 191 -4.40 22.82 10.50
CA ALA A 191 -5.51 22.14 9.86
C ALA A 191 -6.86 22.73 10.29
N LYS A 192 -7.06 22.94 11.60
CA LYS A 192 -8.25 23.59 12.15
C LYS A 192 -8.42 25.02 11.63
N ASP A 193 -7.35 25.81 11.64
CA ASP A 193 -7.41 27.21 11.22
C ASP A 193 -7.70 27.33 9.72
N LEU A 194 -7.13 26.45 8.89
CA LEU A 194 -7.37 26.42 7.45
C LEU A 194 -8.80 25.98 7.10
N ALA A 195 -9.41 25.11 7.89
CA ALA A 195 -10.83 24.79 7.76
C ALA A 195 -11.70 26.04 7.98
N LEU A 196 -11.45 26.82 9.05
CA LEU A 196 -12.16 28.06 9.32
C LEU A 196 -11.98 29.12 8.21
N VAL A 197 -10.78 29.20 7.63
CA VAL A 197 -10.50 30.10 6.49
C VAL A 197 -11.30 29.67 5.26
N ARG A 198 -11.30 28.40 4.94
CA ARG A 198 -12.04 27.84 3.78
C ARG A 198 -13.54 28.04 3.92
N ASP A 199 -14.11 27.79 5.10
CA ASP A 199 -15.52 27.99 5.37
C ASP A 199 -15.92 29.48 5.23
N ALA A 200 -15.06 30.39 5.75
CA ALA A 200 -15.29 31.82 5.63
C ALA A 200 -15.21 32.33 4.18
N ALA A 201 -14.33 31.77 3.37
CA ALA A 201 -14.18 32.07 1.94
C ALA A 201 -15.36 31.51 1.14
N ALA A 202 -15.73 30.25 1.36
CA ALA A 202 -16.84 29.60 0.68
C ALA A 202 -18.17 30.33 0.90
N GLY A 203 -18.44 30.76 2.15
CA GLY A 203 -19.63 31.55 2.50
C GLY A 203 -19.67 32.93 1.82
N ARG A 204 -18.62 33.32 1.09
CA ARG A 204 -18.52 34.60 0.34
C ARG A 204 -18.25 34.40 -1.14
N GLY A 205 -18.27 33.16 -1.64
CA GLY A 205 -18.00 32.83 -3.04
C GLY A 205 -16.55 33.05 -3.46
N LEU A 206 -15.59 33.03 -2.51
CA LEU A 206 -14.16 33.21 -2.79
C LEU A 206 -13.48 31.83 -2.92
N ASP A 207 -12.70 31.64 -3.98
CA ASP A 207 -11.72 30.56 -4.07
C ASP A 207 -10.35 31.08 -3.64
N LEU A 208 -9.66 30.31 -2.77
CA LEU A 208 -8.33 30.63 -2.26
C LEU A 208 -7.37 29.47 -2.58
N PRO A 209 -6.81 29.40 -3.81
CA PRO A 209 -6.02 28.25 -4.27
C PRO A 209 -4.82 27.93 -3.36
N ALA A 210 -4.05 28.95 -2.93
CA ALA A 210 -2.91 28.74 -2.05
C ALA A 210 -3.31 28.13 -0.69
N VAL A 211 -4.43 28.57 -0.13
CA VAL A 211 -4.97 28.00 1.12
C VAL A 211 -5.43 26.56 0.93
N ARG A 212 -6.05 26.28 -0.21
CA ARG A 212 -6.48 24.91 -0.55
C ARG A 212 -5.28 23.97 -0.64
N VAL A 213 -4.25 24.33 -1.39
CA VAL A 213 -3.01 23.56 -1.51
C VAL A 213 -2.34 23.37 -0.14
N ALA A 214 -2.23 24.43 0.65
CA ALA A 214 -1.66 24.33 2.00
C ALA A 214 -2.47 23.38 2.91
N ALA A 215 -3.80 23.39 2.82
CA ALA A 215 -4.67 22.49 3.58
C ALA A 215 -4.48 21.03 3.14
N GLU A 216 -4.37 20.78 1.84
CA GLU A 216 -4.09 19.44 1.27
C GLU A 216 -2.72 18.94 1.72
N THR A 217 -1.69 19.80 1.70
CA THR A 217 -0.32 19.48 2.18
C THR A 217 -0.32 19.12 3.66
N VAL A 218 -1.00 19.93 4.51
CA VAL A 218 -1.11 19.65 5.95
C VAL A 218 -1.85 18.33 6.20
N ALA A 219 -2.95 18.07 5.48
CA ALA A 219 -3.70 16.83 5.60
C ALA A 219 -2.84 15.62 5.18
N ALA A 220 -2.09 15.72 4.08
CA ALA A 220 -1.18 14.68 3.62
C ALA A 220 -0.05 14.42 4.63
N ALA A 221 0.58 15.46 5.17
CA ALA A 221 1.62 15.33 6.20
C ALA A 221 1.05 14.73 7.50
N ALA A 222 -0.15 15.14 7.92
CA ALA A 222 -0.82 14.57 9.10
C ALA A 222 -1.15 13.10 8.93
N ALA A 223 -1.62 12.67 7.75
CA ALA A 223 -1.87 11.27 7.42
C ALA A 223 -0.58 10.41 7.48
N ARG A 224 0.58 11.02 7.29
CA ARG A 224 1.91 10.40 7.43
C ARG A 224 2.48 10.46 8.86
N GLY A 225 1.70 10.92 9.83
CA GLY A 225 2.09 10.97 11.24
C GLY A 225 2.62 12.32 11.73
N ALA A 226 2.64 13.35 10.88
CA ALA A 226 3.16 14.67 11.22
C ALA A 226 2.14 15.61 11.90
N ALA A 227 0.96 15.12 12.32
CA ALA A 227 -0.08 15.97 12.91
C ALA A 227 0.42 16.82 14.10
N ASP A 228 1.35 16.28 14.89
CA ASP A 228 1.95 16.91 16.05
C ASP A 228 3.27 17.65 15.75
N CYS A 229 3.76 17.57 14.51
CA CYS A 229 5.02 18.18 14.09
C CYS A 229 4.84 19.66 13.75
N ASP A 230 5.98 20.36 13.67
CA ASP A 230 6.05 21.75 13.19
C ASP A 230 5.90 21.82 11.65
N TRP A 231 5.50 22.99 11.14
CA TRP A 231 5.50 23.23 9.69
C TRP A 231 6.89 23.04 9.05
N ALA A 232 7.97 23.29 9.76
CA ALA A 232 9.33 23.04 9.30
C ALA A 232 9.61 21.58 8.93
N ALA A 233 8.76 20.65 9.34
CA ALA A 233 8.80 19.24 8.92
C ALA A 233 8.25 19.01 7.50
N VAL A 234 7.37 19.90 7.00
CA VAL A 234 6.64 19.72 5.73
C VAL A 234 7.56 19.45 4.52
N PRO A 235 8.72 20.14 4.34
CA PRO A 235 9.64 19.85 3.24
C PRO A 235 10.00 18.36 3.12
N SER A 236 10.19 17.66 4.24
CA SER A 236 10.50 16.23 4.27
C SER A 236 9.36 15.34 3.72
N PHE A 237 8.14 15.87 3.67
CA PHE A 237 6.96 15.18 3.12
C PHE A 237 6.66 15.56 1.67
N LEU A 238 7.32 16.60 1.13
CA LEU A 238 7.18 17.00 -0.28
C LEU A 238 8.13 16.21 -1.18
N ALA A 239 9.27 15.74 -0.65
CA ALA A 239 10.18 14.88 -1.38
C ALA A 239 9.49 13.55 -1.73
N ARG A 240 9.52 13.17 -3.01
CA ARG A 240 9.03 11.87 -3.46
C ARG A 240 10.18 10.85 -3.36
N PRO A 241 10.07 9.79 -2.57
CA PRO A 241 11.07 8.74 -2.55
C PRO A 241 11.24 8.13 -3.95
N THR A 242 12.48 7.97 -4.38
CA THR A 242 12.83 7.38 -5.68
C THR A 242 13.55 6.04 -5.55
N THR A 243 13.90 5.66 -4.32
CA THR A 243 14.56 4.38 -4.02
C THR A 243 13.93 3.67 -2.82
N ALA A 244 14.21 2.36 -2.69
CA ALA A 244 13.73 1.55 -1.58
C ALA A 244 14.28 2.02 -0.23
N ASN A 245 15.54 2.47 -0.19
CA ASN A 245 16.16 2.99 1.04
C ASN A 245 15.53 4.33 1.46
N GLU A 246 15.15 5.17 0.51
CA GLU A 246 14.44 6.42 0.80
C GLU A 246 13.03 6.14 1.33
N LEU A 247 12.30 5.18 0.75
CA LEU A 247 11.00 4.73 1.27
C LEU A 247 11.12 4.22 2.71
N ALA A 248 12.15 3.42 3.00
CA ALA A 248 12.39 2.88 4.34
C ALA A 248 12.75 3.98 5.34
N ARG A 249 13.56 4.97 4.94
CA ARG A 249 13.94 6.12 5.78
C ARG A 249 12.78 7.07 6.06
N ALA A 250 11.91 7.28 5.07
CA ALA A 250 10.72 8.12 5.21
C ALA A 250 9.61 7.47 6.04
N ALA A 251 9.69 6.16 6.29
CA ALA A 251 8.68 5.43 7.04
C ALA A 251 8.86 5.64 8.56
N PRO A 252 7.76 5.81 9.32
CA PRO A 252 7.82 5.90 10.78
C PRO A 252 8.40 4.60 11.37
N PRO A 253 9.13 4.66 12.49
CA PRO A 253 9.58 3.45 13.19
C PRO A 253 8.37 2.70 13.77
N PHE A 254 8.54 1.41 14.01
CA PHE A 254 7.55 0.66 14.78
C PHE A 254 7.53 1.13 16.24
N SER A 255 6.33 1.34 16.78
CA SER A 255 6.16 1.53 18.23
C SER A 255 6.72 0.32 19.00
N ALA A 256 7.29 0.57 20.17
CA ALA A 256 7.79 -0.49 21.05
C ALA A 256 6.69 -1.49 21.48
N ALA A 257 5.41 -1.09 21.40
CA ALA A 257 4.27 -1.95 21.69
C ALA A 257 3.93 -2.94 20.56
N VAL A 258 4.52 -2.79 19.36
CA VAL A 258 4.26 -3.71 18.22
C VAL A 258 5.07 -4.99 18.42
N PRO A 259 4.42 -6.17 18.49
CA PRO A 259 5.13 -7.44 18.62
C PRO A 259 6.07 -7.74 17.44
N THR A 260 7.01 -8.63 17.60
CA THR A 260 7.89 -9.08 16.50
C THR A 260 7.08 -9.80 15.41
N ALA A 261 7.65 -9.89 14.22
CA ALA A 261 6.99 -10.59 13.12
C ALA A 261 6.72 -12.07 13.45
N GLU A 262 7.64 -12.75 14.18
CA GLU A 262 7.44 -14.13 14.62
C GLU A 262 6.27 -14.26 15.59
N ALA A 263 6.17 -13.35 16.57
CA ALA A 263 5.08 -13.37 17.56
C ALA A 263 3.72 -13.12 16.89
N LEU A 264 3.64 -12.17 15.94
CA LEU A 264 2.43 -11.90 15.18
C LEU A 264 2.02 -13.10 14.32
N ARG A 265 2.98 -13.75 13.62
CA ARG A 265 2.71 -14.95 12.83
C ARG A 265 2.20 -16.09 13.70
N ALA A 266 2.86 -16.35 14.83
CA ALA A 266 2.44 -17.39 15.75
C ALA A 266 1.02 -17.16 16.28
N ALA A 267 0.69 -15.91 16.65
CA ALA A 267 -0.65 -15.53 17.11
C ALA A 267 -1.72 -15.71 16.01
N LEU A 268 -1.41 -15.33 14.75
CA LEU A 268 -2.31 -15.49 13.62
C LEU A 268 -2.51 -16.96 13.24
N ALA A 269 -1.45 -17.77 13.27
CA ALA A 269 -1.50 -19.21 12.98
C ALA A 269 -2.26 -19.98 14.07
N ALA A 270 -2.18 -19.55 15.34
CA ALA A 270 -2.89 -20.19 16.45
C ALA A 270 -4.39 -19.88 16.51
N GLN A 271 -4.86 -18.89 15.76
CA GLN A 271 -6.29 -18.59 15.68
C GLN A 271 -7.02 -19.70 14.94
N ALA A 272 -7.88 -20.43 15.64
CA ALA A 272 -8.81 -21.38 15.02
C ALA A 272 -9.74 -20.60 14.08
N SER A 273 -9.48 -20.69 12.80
CA SER A 273 -10.30 -20.06 11.76
C SER A 273 -10.67 -21.13 10.73
N PRO A 274 -11.85 -21.06 10.12
CA PRO A 274 -12.12 -21.85 8.93
C PRO A 274 -11.02 -21.58 7.89
N SER A 275 -10.71 -22.60 7.08
CA SER A 275 -9.73 -22.48 5.98
C SER A 275 -10.07 -21.28 5.08
N LEU A 276 -9.12 -20.35 4.89
CA LEU A 276 -9.34 -19.09 4.17
C LEU A 276 -9.45 -19.36 2.66
N PRO A 277 -10.60 -19.07 2.01
CA PRO A 277 -10.72 -19.18 0.56
C PRO A 277 -9.95 -18.07 -0.14
N VAL A 278 -9.12 -18.44 -1.13
CA VAL A 278 -8.35 -17.52 -1.97
C VAL A 278 -8.75 -17.77 -3.42
N VAL A 279 -9.48 -16.85 -4.03
CA VAL A 279 -9.83 -16.88 -5.46
C VAL A 279 -8.73 -16.19 -6.24
N ASP A 280 -8.03 -16.94 -7.08
CA ASP A 280 -6.80 -16.50 -7.74
C ASP A 280 -7.03 -16.25 -9.23
N ASP A 281 -6.72 -15.06 -9.68
CA ASP A 281 -6.90 -14.64 -11.08
C ASP A 281 -5.82 -15.18 -12.03
N ASP A 282 -4.74 -15.78 -11.47
CA ASP A 282 -3.59 -16.29 -12.25
C ASP A 282 -2.86 -17.40 -11.47
N PRO A 283 -2.42 -18.50 -12.08
CA PRO A 283 -1.80 -19.65 -11.41
C PRO A 283 -0.51 -19.31 -10.65
N THR A 284 0.08 -18.16 -10.92
CA THR A 284 1.29 -17.71 -10.23
C THR A 284 1.02 -17.19 -8.82
N GLY A 285 -0.24 -17.13 -8.39
CA GLY A 285 -0.66 -16.53 -7.11
C GLY A 285 -0.21 -17.25 -5.85
N THR A 286 0.20 -18.51 -5.95
CA THR A 286 0.63 -19.32 -4.81
C THR A 286 2.07 -19.06 -4.35
N GLN A 287 2.67 -17.96 -4.75
CA GLN A 287 4.09 -17.63 -4.52
C GLN A 287 4.50 -17.56 -3.05
N THR A 288 3.61 -17.16 -2.16
CA THR A 288 3.95 -16.89 -0.75
C THR A 288 3.43 -17.95 0.23
N VAL A 289 2.86 -19.03 -0.28
CA VAL A 289 2.23 -20.07 0.54
C VAL A 289 2.84 -21.45 0.27
N HIS A 290 2.61 -22.39 1.19
CA HIS A 290 3.02 -23.79 1.06
C HIS A 290 2.13 -24.71 1.90
N GLY A 291 2.08 -25.99 1.53
CA GLY A 291 1.30 -26.98 2.25
C GLY A 291 -0.22 -26.79 2.15
N VAL A 292 -0.69 -26.04 1.16
CA VAL A 292 -2.10 -25.73 0.90
C VAL A 292 -2.55 -26.28 -0.42
N ALA A 293 -3.87 -26.53 -0.58
CA ALA A 293 -4.44 -27.03 -1.82
C ALA A 293 -4.67 -25.90 -2.83
N VAL A 294 -4.49 -26.22 -4.11
CA VAL A 294 -4.97 -25.45 -5.26
C VAL A 294 -6.03 -26.30 -5.97
N ARG A 295 -7.19 -25.70 -6.22
CA ARG A 295 -8.29 -26.30 -6.99
C ARG A 295 -8.46 -25.57 -8.31
N ALA A 296 -8.52 -26.29 -9.40
CA ALA A 296 -8.89 -25.79 -10.72
C ALA A 296 -10.36 -26.06 -11.07
N ASP A 297 -11.09 -26.68 -10.17
CA ASP A 297 -12.54 -26.83 -10.17
C ASP A 297 -13.12 -26.45 -8.80
N TRP A 298 -14.41 -26.16 -8.73
CA TRP A 298 -15.09 -25.73 -7.50
C TRP A 298 -16.47 -26.35 -7.31
N ALA A 299 -16.77 -27.43 -8.03
CA ALA A 299 -18.08 -28.09 -7.94
C ALA A 299 -18.41 -28.64 -6.53
N ASP A 300 -17.40 -29.07 -5.78
CA ASP A 300 -17.52 -29.45 -4.37
C ASP A 300 -16.31 -28.99 -3.57
N LEU A 301 -16.50 -27.98 -2.73
CA LEU A 301 -15.48 -27.39 -1.85
C LEU A 301 -15.63 -27.83 -0.40
N SER A 302 -16.49 -28.81 -0.11
CA SER A 302 -16.82 -29.22 1.26
C SER A 302 -15.60 -29.75 2.03
N GLY A 303 -14.64 -30.38 1.33
CA GLY A 303 -13.39 -30.84 1.91
C GLY A 303 -12.47 -29.72 2.33
N GLU A 304 -12.28 -28.75 1.44
CA GLU A 304 -11.41 -27.59 1.67
C GLU A 304 -11.99 -26.65 2.74
N LEU A 305 -13.29 -26.40 2.72
CA LEU A 305 -13.97 -25.53 3.69
C LEU A 305 -13.95 -26.10 5.12
N ARG A 306 -13.85 -27.43 5.28
CA ARG A 306 -13.69 -28.10 6.58
C ARG A 306 -12.26 -28.51 6.90
N SER A 307 -11.31 -28.15 6.03
CA SER A 307 -9.90 -28.48 6.22
C SER A 307 -9.28 -27.73 7.42
N ASP A 308 -8.33 -28.39 8.06
CA ASP A 308 -7.45 -27.79 9.09
C ASP A 308 -6.34 -26.91 8.50
N LYS A 309 -6.24 -26.85 7.16
CA LYS A 309 -5.28 -25.99 6.47
C LYS A 309 -5.65 -24.53 6.62
N SER A 310 -4.64 -23.68 6.70
CA SER A 310 -4.81 -22.23 6.91
C SER A 310 -5.55 -21.52 5.76
N CYS A 311 -5.39 -22.03 4.53
CA CYS A 311 -6.10 -21.54 3.34
C CYS A 311 -6.13 -22.61 2.23
N PHE A 312 -6.94 -22.34 1.21
CA PHE A 312 -6.91 -23.07 -0.08
C PHE A 312 -7.14 -22.09 -1.23
N TYR A 313 -6.62 -22.43 -2.39
CA TYR A 313 -6.70 -21.62 -3.59
C TYR A 313 -7.71 -22.18 -4.59
N LEU A 314 -8.47 -21.29 -5.21
CA LEU A 314 -9.36 -21.54 -6.33
C LEU A 314 -8.79 -20.82 -7.56
N LEU A 315 -8.27 -21.57 -8.50
CA LEU A 315 -7.62 -21.06 -9.70
C LEU A 315 -8.68 -20.58 -10.70
N ALA A 316 -9.17 -19.38 -10.52
CA ALA A 316 -10.18 -18.79 -11.39
C ALA A 316 -9.60 -18.40 -12.77
N ASN A 317 -8.30 -18.08 -12.83
CA ASN A 317 -7.59 -17.69 -14.07
C ASN A 317 -8.33 -16.61 -14.88
N THR A 318 -8.94 -15.65 -14.21
CA THR A 318 -9.83 -14.66 -14.82
C THR A 318 -9.08 -13.55 -15.55
N ARG A 319 -7.80 -13.36 -15.26
CA ARG A 319 -6.95 -12.40 -16.00
C ARG A 319 -6.80 -12.77 -17.48
N ALA A 320 -7.01 -14.04 -17.84
CA ALA A 320 -7.01 -14.50 -19.22
C ALA A 320 -8.37 -14.41 -19.92
N LEU A 321 -9.40 -13.89 -19.26
CA LEU A 321 -10.77 -13.80 -19.74
C LEU A 321 -11.18 -12.34 -20.02
N ASP A 322 -12.25 -12.18 -20.77
CA ASP A 322 -12.96 -10.90 -20.80
C ASP A 322 -13.71 -10.66 -19.46
N GLU A 323 -14.14 -9.41 -19.25
CA GLU A 323 -14.77 -9.01 -17.99
C GLU A 323 -16.08 -9.78 -17.72
N ALA A 324 -16.90 -10.04 -18.74
CA ALA A 324 -18.16 -10.74 -18.56
C ALA A 324 -17.97 -12.18 -18.12
N ALA A 325 -17.01 -12.89 -18.72
CA ALA A 325 -16.64 -14.25 -18.33
C ALA A 325 -15.98 -14.29 -16.93
N ALA A 326 -15.15 -13.29 -16.61
CA ALA A 326 -14.54 -13.16 -15.28
C ALA A 326 -15.60 -12.94 -14.20
N VAL A 327 -16.58 -12.06 -14.44
CA VAL A 327 -17.73 -11.82 -13.57
C VAL A 327 -18.55 -13.08 -13.35
N ALA A 328 -18.91 -13.79 -14.44
CA ALA A 328 -19.69 -15.02 -14.35
C ALA A 328 -18.98 -16.08 -13.49
N ARG A 329 -17.67 -16.26 -13.69
CA ARG A 329 -16.84 -17.21 -12.94
C ARG A 329 -16.71 -16.84 -11.46
N ASN A 330 -16.43 -15.60 -11.13
CA ASN A 330 -16.34 -15.17 -9.74
C ASN A 330 -17.68 -15.31 -9.01
N ARG A 331 -18.81 -15.02 -9.68
CA ARG A 331 -20.14 -15.21 -9.11
C ARG A 331 -20.44 -16.70 -8.86
N GLU A 332 -20.05 -17.57 -9.76
CA GLU A 332 -20.19 -19.02 -9.60
C GLU A 332 -19.38 -19.53 -8.39
N ILE A 333 -18.09 -19.16 -8.32
CA ILE A 333 -17.22 -19.49 -7.18
C ILE A 333 -17.82 -18.98 -5.87
N GLY A 334 -18.33 -17.77 -5.86
CA GLY A 334 -18.97 -17.18 -4.69
C GLY A 334 -20.18 -18.00 -4.21
N ARG A 335 -21.02 -18.53 -5.13
CA ARG A 335 -22.18 -19.38 -4.79
C ARG A 335 -21.74 -20.69 -4.12
N GLU A 336 -20.65 -21.30 -4.61
CA GLU A 336 -20.11 -22.50 -4.00
C GLU A 336 -19.50 -22.24 -2.62
N LEU A 337 -18.74 -21.15 -2.47
CA LEU A 337 -18.16 -20.72 -1.19
C LEU A 337 -19.23 -20.36 -0.15
N ARG A 338 -20.39 -19.84 -0.57
CA ARG A 338 -21.50 -19.48 0.32
C ARG A 338 -21.94 -20.64 1.20
N ARG A 339 -21.84 -21.90 0.73
CA ARG A 339 -22.19 -23.12 1.48
C ARG A 339 -21.36 -23.28 2.76
N GLY A 340 -20.12 -22.77 2.78
CA GLY A 340 -19.25 -22.77 3.97
C GLY A 340 -19.42 -21.56 4.88
N GLY A 341 -20.21 -20.56 4.48
CA GLY A 341 -20.49 -19.35 5.26
C GLY A 341 -19.26 -18.50 5.63
N PRO A 342 -18.21 -18.37 4.78
CA PRO A 342 -17.05 -17.57 5.13
C PRO A 342 -17.45 -16.11 5.38
N ARG A 343 -16.69 -15.40 6.22
CA ARG A 343 -16.81 -13.96 6.45
C ARG A 343 -15.58 -13.18 5.98
N LEU A 344 -14.56 -13.90 5.58
CA LEU A 344 -13.34 -13.37 5.01
C LEU A 344 -13.00 -14.20 3.78
N VAL A 345 -12.83 -13.56 2.63
CA VAL A 345 -12.36 -14.20 1.39
C VAL A 345 -11.30 -13.32 0.74
N VAL A 346 -10.40 -13.92 0.01
CA VAL A 346 -9.38 -13.20 -0.74
C VAL A 346 -9.69 -13.28 -2.23
N SER A 347 -9.78 -12.13 -2.89
CA SER A 347 -9.67 -11.99 -4.34
C SER A 347 -8.20 -11.68 -4.65
N ARG A 348 -7.40 -12.73 -4.83
CA ARG A 348 -5.97 -12.61 -5.11
C ARG A 348 -5.78 -12.20 -6.57
N SER A 349 -4.99 -11.16 -6.77
CA SER A 349 -4.77 -10.55 -8.06
C SER A 349 -3.33 -10.11 -8.28
N ASP A 350 -3.09 -9.43 -9.38
CA ASP A 350 -1.77 -8.95 -9.76
C ASP A 350 -1.22 -7.90 -8.81
N SER A 351 0.04 -8.07 -8.40
CA SER A 351 0.74 -7.12 -7.54
C SER A 351 1.13 -5.81 -8.23
N THR A 352 0.83 -5.67 -9.52
CA THR A 352 1.00 -4.43 -10.30
C THR A 352 -0.34 -3.83 -10.72
N LEU A 353 -1.40 -4.06 -9.94
CA LEU A 353 -2.74 -3.47 -10.03
C LEU A 353 -3.56 -3.83 -11.27
N ARG A 354 -3.14 -4.82 -12.09
CA ARG A 354 -3.90 -5.31 -13.24
C ARG A 354 -5.00 -6.28 -12.80
N GLY A 355 -6.00 -6.49 -13.64
CA GLY A 355 -7.13 -7.38 -13.41
C GLY A 355 -8.47 -6.64 -13.44
N HIS A 356 -9.58 -7.38 -13.36
CA HIS A 356 -10.95 -6.89 -13.51
C HIS A 356 -11.51 -6.27 -12.20
N PHE A 357 -10.77 -5.32 -11.58
CA PHE A 357 -11.30 -4.59 -10.43
C PHE A 357 -12.23 -3.43 -10.89
N PRO A 358 -13.39 -3.19 -10.26
CA PRO A 358 -13.97 -3.88 -9.10
C PRO A 358 -14.79 -5.12 -9.49
N ALA A 359 -15.02 -5.40 -10.76
CA ALA A 359 -15.99 -6.36 -11.27
C ALA A 359 -15.86 -7.78 -10.66
N GLU A 360 -14.62 -8.27 -10.47
CA GLU A 360 -14.37 -9.58 -9.83
C GLU A 360 -14.75 -9.59 -8.35
N VAL A 361 -14.38 -8.53 -7.62
CA VAL A 361 -14.68 -8.38 -6.19
C VAL A 361 -16.17 -8.32 -5.95
N ASP A 362 -16.87 -7.52 -6.75
CA ASP A 362 -18.31 -7.33 -6.64
C ASP A 362 -19.07 -8.60 -7.06
N ALA A 363 -18.63 -9.29 -8.12
CA ALA A 363 -19.22 -10.56 -8.55
C ALA A 363 -19.03 -11.69 -7.53
N LEU A 364 -17.86 -11.76 -6.90
CA LEU A 364 -17.57 -12.72 -5.83
C LEU A 364 -18.48 -12.46 -4.62
N ALA A 365 -18.60 -11.20 -4.21
CA ALA A 365 -19.48 -10.78 -3.12
C ALA A 365 -20.96 -11.09 -3.40
N ASP A 366 -21.42 -10.84 -4.63
CA ASP A 366 -22.78 -11.16 -5.08
C ASP A 366 -23.05 -12.68 -5.02
N GLY A 367 -22.11 -13.49 -5.51
CA GLY A 367 -22.21 -14.95 -5.40
C GLY A 367 -22.29 -15.43 -3.95
N LEU A 368 -21.53 -14.83 -3.03
CA LEU A 368 -21.56 -15.11 -1.59
C LEU A 368 -22.89 -14.63 -0.93
N GLY A 369 -23.68 -13.81 -1.63
CA GLY A 369 -24.89 -13.21 -1.08
C GLY A 369 -24.59 -12.06 -0.11
N TRP A 370 -23.45 -11.40 -0.24
CA TRP A 370 -23.04 -10.28 0.58
C TRP A 370 -23.54 -8.96 0.01
N ARG A 371 -24.17 -8.16 0.83
CA ARG A 371 -24.80 -6.91 0.35
C ARG A 371 -23.80 -5.80 0.06
N ARG A 372 -22.89 -5.55 1.00
CA ARG A 372 -21.92 -4.45 0.93
C ARG A 372 -20.67 -4.77 1.74
N PRO A 373 -19.87 -5.80 1.34
CA PRO A 373 -18.70 -6.18 2.09
C PRO A 373 -17.70 -5.03 2.16
N LEU A 374 -16.88 -5.00 3.22
CA LEU A 374 -15.70 -4.14 3.25
C LEU A 374 -14.65 -4.72 2.31
N VAL A 375 -14.06 -3.88 1.46
CA VAL A 375 -12.99 -4.28 0.54
C VAL A 375 -11.66 -3.77 1.07
N LEU A 376 -10.75 -4.68 1.42
CA LEU A 376 -9.38 -4.35 1.76
C LEU A 376 -8.51 -4.41 0.50
N VAL A 377 -7.87 -3.29 0.13
CA VAL A 377 -6.95 -3.23 -1.03
C VAL A 377 -5.52 -3.29 -0.54
N ALA A 378 -4.87 -4.45 -0.74
CA ALA A 378 -3.55 -4.79 -0.22
C ALA A 378 -2.66 -5.45 -1.30
N PRO A 379 -2.18 -4.70 -2.31
CA PRO A 379 -1.49 -5.25 -3.47
C PRO A 379 -0.02 -5.60 -3.23
N GLN A 380 0.46 -5.55 -1.98
CA GLN A 380 1.87 -5.77 -1.65
C GLN A 380 2.33 -7.19 -1.99
N PHE A 381 3.54 -7.26 -2.55
CA PHE A 381 4.31 -8.48 -2.75
C PHE A 381 5.79 -8.20 -2.51
N PHE A 382 6.22 -8.25 -1.26
CA PHE A 382 7.57 -7.83 -0.83
C PHE A 382 8.67 -8.62 -1.52
N GLY A 383 8.52 -9.94 -1.64
CA GLY A 383 9.47 -10.80 -2.34
C GLY A 383 9.64 -10.45 -3.82
N GLY A 384 8.63 -9.84 -4.45
CA GLY A 384 8.68 -9.32 -5.81
C GLY A 384 9.00 -7.82 -5.90
N GLY A 385 9.19 -7.14 -4.77
CA GLY A 385 9.47 -5.71 -4.76
C GLY A 385 8.25 -4.83 -5.04
N ARG A 386 7.06 -5.21 -4.55
CA ARG A 386 5.84 -4.40 -4.64
C ARG A 386 5.47 -3.95 -3.25
N VAL A 387 5.54 -2.63 -3.04
CA VAL A 387 5.35 -2.00 -1.73
C VAL A 387 4.39 -0.81 -1.85
N THR A 388 3.77 -0.43 -0.73
CA THR A 388 2.92 0.76 -0.70
C THR A 388 3.35 1.64 0.47
N ALA A 389 3.61 2.89 0.19
CA ALA A 389 3.92 3.90 1.18
C ALA A 389 3.12 5.16 0.88
N ASP A 390 2.53 5.77 1.90
CA ASP A 390 1.79 7.03 1.76
C ASP A 390 0.61 6.94 0.79
N GLY A 391 0.01 5.74 0.70
CA GLY A 391 -1.02 5.43 -0.26
C GLY A 391 -0.54 5.22 -1.68
N VAL A 392 0.74 5.47 -2.00
CA VAL A 392 1.32 5.26 -3.34
C VAL A 392 1.91 3.87 -3.44
N HIS A 393 1.47 3.13 -4.47
CA HIS A 393 2.01 1.81 -4.77
C HIS A 393 3.22 1.91 -5.67
N TYR A 394 4.33 1.23 -5.28
CA TYR A 394 5.61 1.27 -5.97
C TYR A 394 6.02 -0.12 -6.47
N VAL A 395 6.72 -0.12 -7.60
CA VAL A 395 7.44 -1.26 -8.16
C VAL A 395 8.94 -1.01 -7.98
N LEU A 396 9.59 -1.82 -7.18
CA LEU A 396 11.03 -1.74 -6.96
C LEU A 396 11.77 -2.45 -8.11
N GLY A 397 12.65 -1.73 -8.77
CA GLY A 397 13.50 -2.22 -9.86
C GLY A 397 14.58 -3.19 -9.39
N ALA A 398 15.45 -3.62 -10.33
CA ALA A 398 16.67 -4.34 -9.98
C ALA A 398 17.63 -3.43 -9.20
N PRO A 399 18.43 -3.98 -8.27
CA PRO A 399 19.39 -3.18 -7.51
C PRO A 399 20.40 -2.47 -8.42
N VAL A 400 20.61 -1.16 -8.18
CA VAL A 400 21.65 -0.33 -8.79
C VAL A 400 22.43 0.29 -7.63
N ASP A 401 23.76 0.14 -7.62
CA ASP A 401 24.65 0.66 -6.56
C ASP A 401 24.22 0.29 -5.13
N GLY A 402 23.59 -0.88 -4.98
CA GLY A 402 23.19 -1.42 -3.67
C GLY A 402 21.80 -0.97 -3.21
N ASP A 403 21.10 -0.13 -3.96
CA ASP A 403 19.71 0.27 -3.70
C ASP A 403 18.80 -0.09 -4.88
N ARG A 404 17.48 -0.08 -4.68
CA ARG A 404 16.49 -0.43 -5.70
C ARG A 404 15.69 0.80 -6.08
N PRO A 405 15.64 1.20 -7.37
CA PRO A 405 14.74 2.24 -7.83
C PRO A 405 13.29 1.93 -7.44
N ALA A 406 12.58 2.92 -6.92
CA ALA A 406 11.17 2.83 -6.55
C ALA A 406 10.33 3.64 -7.55
N THR A 407 9.70 2.94 -8.50
CA THR A 407 8.87 3.57 -9.52
C THR A 407 7.40 3.48 -9.11
N PRO A 408 6.64 4.59 -9.06
CA PRO A 408 5.20 4.55 -8.86
C PRO A 408 4.52 3.67 -9.91
N ALA A 409 3.59 2.83 -9.49
CA ALA A 409 2.99 1.80 -10.35
C ALA A 409 2.39 2.35 -11.66
N GLY A 410 1.76 3.53 -11.62
CA GLY A 410 1.18 4.20 -12.79
C GLY A 410 2.21 4.72 -13.81
N GLU A 411 3.49 4.74 -13.45
CA GLU A 411 4.59 5.18 -14.32
C GLU A 411 5.30 3.99 -14.99
N THR A 412 4.94 2.75 -14.62
CA THR A 412 5.55 1.52 -15.14
C THR A 412 4.92 1.02 -16.44
N GLU A 413 5.58 0.04 -17.08
CA GLU A 413 5.03 -0.67 -18.23
C GLU A 413 3.72 -1.41 -17.91
N PHE A 414 3.52 -1.83 -16.65
CA PHE A 414 2.30 -2.52 -16.22
C PHE A 414 1.05 -1.64 -16.30
N ALA A 415 1.21 -0.34 -16.05
CA ALA A 415 0.12 0.64 -16.17
C ALA A 415 -0.31 0.89 -17.62
N ARG A 416 0.55 0.56 -18.58
CA ARG A 416 0.28 0.67 -20.04
C ARG A 416 -0.28 -0.63 -20.64
N ASP A 417 -0.70 -1.58 -19.81
CA ASP A 417 -1.38 -2.81 -20.25
C ASP A 417 -2.63 -2.47 -21.06
N ARG A 418 -2.83 -3.14 -22.21
CA ARG A 418 -3.94 -2.85 -23.13
C ARG A 418 -5.31 -3.17 -22.53
N ALA A 419 -5.40 -4.23 -21.72
CA ALA A 419 -6.66 -4.68 -21.11
C ALA A 419 -6.91 -4.04 -19.74
N PHE A 420 -5.87 -3.86 -18.95
CA PHE A 420 -5.97 -3.51 -17.54
C PHE A 420 -5.29 -2.18 -17.18
N GLY A 421 -4.94 -1.37 -18.16
CA GLY A 421 -4.23 -0.11 -17.98
C GLY A 421 -4.87 0.83 -16.95
N TYR A 422 -4.03 1.67 -16.34
CA TYR A 422 -4.40 2.68 -15.35
C TYR A 422 -3.34 3.79 -15.33
N ARG A 423 -3.64 4.91 -14.63
CA ARG A 423 -2.74 6.07 -14.55
C ARG A 423 -2.31 6.40 -13.12
N ARG A 424 -3.14 6.02 -12.15
CA ARG A 424 -2.99 6.43 -10.76
C ARG A 424 -2.17 5.43 -9.96
N SER A 425 -1.16 5.92 -9.24
CA SER A 425 -0.33 5.10 -8.34
C SER A 425 -0.81 5.15 -6.90
N ARG A 426 -1.53 6.21 -6.50
CA ARG A 426 -2.17 6.31 -5.19
C ARG A 426 -3.39 5.40 -5.18
N LEU A 427 -3.43 4.44 -4.24
CA LEU A 427 -4.44 3.36 -4.27
C LEU A 427 -5.88 3.87 -4.21
N ALA A 428 -6.18 4.90 -3.40
CA ALA A 428 -7.52 5.47 -3.36
C ALA A 428 -7.92 6.13 -4.69
N GLU A 429 -6.99 6.82 -5.36
CA GLU A 429 -7.21 7.39 -6.69
C GLU A 429 -7.33 6.30 -7.75
N TRP A 430 -6.55 5.21 -7.63
CA TRP A 430 -6.66 4.04 -8.50
C TRP A 430 -8.02 3.36 -8.34
N VAL A 431 -8.51 3.22 -7.10
CA VAL A 431 -9.87 2.73 -6.84
C VAL A 431 -10.89 3.62 -7.55
N ALA A 432 -10.83 4.94 -7.38
CA ALA A 432 -11.73 5.89 -8.03
C ALA A 432 -11.64 5.80 -9.58
N GLU A 433 -10.44 5.68 -10.14
CA GLU A 433 -10.22 5.50 -11.59
C GLU A 433 -10.87 4.20 -12.09
N LYS A 434 -10.60 3.07 -11.44
CA LYS A 434 -11.08 1.74 -11.87
C LYS A 434 -12.58 1.57 -11.66
N THR A 435 -13.16 2.23 -10.67
CA THR A 435 -14.61 2.24 -10.42
C THR A 435 -15.34 3.34 -11.23
N ARG A 436 -14.60 4.12 -12.03
CA ARG A 436 -15.13 5.25 -12.83
C ARG A 436 -15.88 6.26 -11.96
N GLY A 437 -15.41 6.49 -10.74
CA GLY A 437 -16.04 7.39 -9.79
C GLY A 437 -17.38 6.91 -9.22
N SER A 438 -17.61 5.59 -9.21
CA SER A 438 -18.85 5.01 -8.64
C SER A 438 -19.08 5.51 -7.22
N ALA A 439 -20.31 5.93 -6.92
CA ALA A 439 -20.71 6.38 -5.60
C ALA A 439 -20.48 5.32 -4.50
N ASP A 440 -20.54 4.03 -4.85
CA ASP A 440 -20.27 2.93 -3.93
C ASP A 440 -18.84 2.93 -3.38
N TYR A 441 -17.86 3.41 -4.16
CA TYR A 441 -16.46 3.48 -3.78
C TYR A 441 -15.97 4.91 -3.48
N ALA A 442 -16.89 5.89 -3.44
CA ALA A 442 -16.56 7.30 -3.20
C ALA A 442 -15.85 7.50 -1.84
N HIS A 443 -16.24 6.73 -0.83
CA HIS A 443 -15.63 6.75 0.50
C HIS A 443 -14.62 5.61 0.64
N THR A 444 -13.45 5.79 0.02
CA THR A 444 -12.30 4.89 0.16
C THR A 444 -11.33 5.48 1.18
N TRP A 445 -11.04 4.71 2.24
CA TRP A 445 -10.10 5.11 3.29
C TRP A 445 -8.67 4.67 2.97
N HIS A 446 -7.71 5.33 3.62
CA HIS A 446 -6.31 4.97 3.58
C HIS A 446 -5.79 4.69 4.99
N LEU A 447 -5.26 3.50 5.22
CA LEU A 447 -4.60 3.09 6.46
C LEU A 447 -3.08 3.25 6.26
N SER A 448 -2.53 4.29 6.85
CA SER A 448 -1.14 4.70 6.66
C SER A 448 -0.15 3.83 7.44
N LEU A 449 1.14 3.84 7.03
CA LEU A 449 2.23 3.22 7.80
C LEU A 449 2.30 3.74 9.24
N HIS A 450 1.96 5.01 9.47
CA HIS A 450 1.94 5.56 10.83
C HIS A 450 0.94 4.83 11.73
N ALA A 451 -0.28 4.63 11.26
CA ALA A 451 -1.30 3.88 12.01
C ALA A 451 -0.90 2.40 12.17
N ILE A 452 -0.38 1.77 11.12
CA ILE A 452 0.05 0.36 11.11
C ILE A 452 1.20 0.16 12.11
N ARG A 453 2.24 1.00 12.06
CA ARG A 453 3.41 0.92 12.93
C ARG A 453 3.16 1.45 14.33
N GLY A 454 2.03 2.14 14.55
CA GLY A 454 1.49 2.48 15.85
C GLY A 454 1.00 1.26 16.66
N GLY A 455 0.58 0.19 15.99
CA GLY A 455 0.28 -1.09 16.62
C GLY A 455 -1.04 -1.72 16.20
N VAL A 456 -1.21 -2.97 16.63
CA VAL A 456 -2.40 -3.79 16.32
C VAL A 456 -3.69 -3.10 16.78
N ARG A 457 -3.68 -2.41 17.93
CA ARG A 457 -4.87 -1.73 18.46
C ARG A 457 -5.30 -0.57 17.57
N ALA A 458 -4.36 0.27 17.10
CA ALA A 458 -4.67 1.38 16.21
C ALA A 458 -5.29 0.89 14.88
N VAL A 459 -4.76 -0.21 14.35
CA VAL A 459 -5.31 -0.86 13.14
C VAL A 459 -6.68 -1.47 13.41
N GLN A 460 -6.88 -2.10 14.56
CA GLN A 460 -8.18 -2.64 14.98
C GLN A 460 -9.23 -1.53 15.04
N ASP A 461 -8.93 -0.42 15.73
CA ASP A 461 -9.84 0.72 15.88
C ASP A 461 -10.24 1.31 14.52
N ALA A 462 -9.28 1.41 13.58
CA ALA A 462 -9.55 1.88 12.21
C ALA A 462 -10.49 0.93 11.45
N PHE A 463 -10.28 -0.39 11.53
CA PHE A 463 -11.17 -1.36 10.88
C PHE A 463 -12.53 -1.47 11.58
N GLU A 464 -12.61 -1.33 12.90
CA GLU A 464 -13.89 -1.26 13.60
C GLU A 464 -14.70 -0.06 13.12
N ALA A 465 -14.08 1.12 13.04
CA ALA A 465 -14.72 2.31 12.48
C ALA A 465 -15.19 2.11 11.03
N ALA A 466 -14.33 1.50 10.19
CA ALA A 466 -14.69 1.21 8.79
C ALA A 466 -15.82 0.16 8.68
N LEU A 467 -15.91 -0.80 9.59
CA LEU A 467 -17.00 -1.79 9.61
C LEU A 467 -18.33 -1.17 10.04
N LEU A 468 -18.29 -0.22 10.97
CA LEU A 468 -19.47 0.47 11.48
C LEU A 468 -20.00 1.55 10.52
N ASP A 469 -19.14 2.22 9.77
CA ASP A 469 -19.53 3.22 8.78
C ASP A 469 -19.88 2.57 7.45
N GLU A 470 -21.17 2.36 7.21
CA GLU A 470 -21.67 1.74 5.96
C GLU A 470 -21.34 2.53 4.70
N THR A 471 -20.95 3.79 4.79
CA THR A 471 -20.53 4.59 3.63
C THR A 471 -19.15 4.16 3.13
N VAL A 472 -18.27 3.67 4.01
CA VAL A 472 -16.93 3.19 3.67
C VAL A 472 -17.03 1.85 2.94
N ARG A 473 -16.62 1.83 1.69
CA ARG A 473 -16.62 0.62 0.84
C ARG A 473 -15.26 -0.05 0.78
N ALA A 474 -14.18 0.73 0.74
CA ALA A 474 -12.83 0.22 0.60
C ALA A 474 -11.87 0.86 1.60
N VAL A 475 -10.87 0.08 2.01
CA VAL A 475 -9.71 0.53 2.80
C VAL A 475 -8.45 0.11 2.05
N CYS A 476 -7.67 1.09 1.60
CA CYS A 476 -6.35 0.87 1.02
C CYS A 476 -5.30 0.87 2.14
N VAL A 477 -4.35 -0.06 2.12
CA VAL A 477 -3.36 -0.18 3.18
C VAL A 477 -1.93 0.03 2.67
N ASP A 478 -1.11 0.68 3.47
CA ASP A 478 0.33 0.73 3.27
C ASP A 478 1.00 -0.57 3.72
N GLY A 479 2.26 -0.77 3.28
CA GLY A 479 3.12 -1.84 3.73
C GLY A 479 4.42 -1.85 2.96
N LEU A 480 5.54 -1.83 3.68
CA LEU A 480 6.90 -1.89 3.15
C LEU A 480 7.56 -3.24 3.44
N GLU A 481 7.12 -3.94 4.47
CA GLU A 481 7.68 -5.22 4.90
C GLU A 481 6.62 -6.15 5.51
N ASP A 482 6.97 -7.42 5.69
CA ASP A 482 6.07 -8.46 6.23
C ASP A 482 5.43 -8.07 7.55
N ARG A 483 6.18 -7.40 8.46
CA ARG A 483 5.68 -7.00 9.76
C ARG A 483 4.51 -6.01 9.66
N ASP A 484 4.53 -5.11 8.68
CA ASP A 484 3.42 -4.19 8.44
C ASP A 484 2.13 -4.97 8.12
N MET A 485 2.21 -5.96 7.21
CA MET A 485 1.04 -6.75 6.83
C MET A 485 0.57 -7.70 7.94
N LEU A 486 1.46 -8.18 8.80
CA LEU A 486 1.08 -8.98 9.97
C LEU A 486 0.31 -8.15 11.00
N VAL A 487 0.69 -6.88 11.19
CA VAL A 487 -0.07 -5.94 12.03
C VAL A 487 -1.45 -5.67 11.42
N VAL A 488 -1.52 -5.43 10.10
CA VAL A 488 -2.80 -5.25 9.38
C VAL A 488 -3.70 -6.47 9.54
N ALA A 489 -3.18 -7.68 9.31
CA ALA A 489 -3.93 -8.94 9.44
C ALA A 489 -4.45 -9.16 10.88
N SER A 490 -3.60 -8.87 11.88
CA SER A 490 -3.96 -9.00 13.29
C SER A 490 -5.07 -8.01 13.69
N GLY A 491 -4.94 -6.74 13.31
CA GLY A 491 -5.94 -5.71 13.58
C GLY A 491 -7.27 -5.98 12.87
N LEU A 492 -7.23 -6.40 11.59
CA LEU A 492 -8.43 -6.78 10.84
C LEU A 492 -9.19 -7.92 11.52
N LYS A 493 -8.51 -9.01 11.85
CA LYS A 493 -9.13 -10.16 12.52
C LYS A 493 -9.71 -9.79 13.89
N ALA A 494 -9.00 -8.95 14.65
CA ALA A 494 -9.48 -8.44 15.94
C ALA A 494 -10.76 -7.58 15.76
N ALA A 495 -10.78 -6.69 14.78
CA ALA A 495 -11.95 -5.86 14.46
C ALA A 495 -13.16 -6.72 14.01
N MET A 496 -12.92 -7.71 13.14
CA MET A 496 -13.97 -8.66 12.71
C MET A 496 -14.55 -9.44 13.90
N ALA A 497 -13.73 -9.82 14.87
CA ALA A 497 -14.16 -10.51 16.08
C ALA A 497 -14.95 -9.59 17.02
N ALA A 498 -14.57 -8.32 17.13
CA ALA A 498 -15.24 -7.31 17.96
C ALA A 498 -16.56 -6.84 17.34
N GLN A 499 -16.62 -6.64 16.02
CA GLN A 499 -17.75 -6.05 15.29
C GLN A 499 -18.58 -7.09 14.52
N ARG A 500 -18.90 -8.24 15.13
CA ARG A 500 -19.62 -9.36 14.49
C ARG A 500 -20.98 -8.93 13.90
N GLY A 501 -21.69 -8.02 14.56
CA GLY A 501 -22.99 -7.51 14.09
C GLY A 501 -22.85 -6.71 12.79
N ALA A 502 -21.96 -5.73 12.74
CA ALA A 502 -21.69 -4.92 11.57
C ALA A 502 -21.12 -5.78 10.43
N LEU A 503 -20.21 -6.70 10.74
CA LEU A 503 -19.65 -7.65 9.78
C LEU A 503 -20.77 -8.52 9.15
N HIS A 504 -21.70 -9.00 9.97
CA HIS A 504 -22.84 -9.79 9.48
C HIS A 504 -23.76 -8.97 8.58
N ALA A 505 -24.08 -7.73 8.95
CA ALA A 505 -24.90 -6.82 8.15
C ALA A 505 -24.30 -6.55 6.77
N ARG A 506 -22.98 -6.37 6.69
CA ARG A 506 -22.23 -6.20 5.43
C ARG A 506 -22.09 -7.50 4.63
N GLY A 507 -22.15 -8.65 5.28
CA GLY A 507 -21.87 -9.98 4.73
C GLY A 507 -20.46 -10.47 5.05
N GLY A 508 -19.43 -9.63 4.94
CA GLY A 508 -18.03 -10.02 5.19
C GLY A 508 -17.01 -9.00 4.73
N VAL A 509 -15.77 -9.47 4.62
CA VAL A 509 -14.62 -8.72 4.08
C VAL A 509 -14.06 -9.45 2.86
N VAL A 510 -13.87 -8.72 1.76
CA VAL A 510 -13.12 -9.18 0.59
C VAL A 510 -11.74 -8.52 0.62
N VAL A 511 -10.67 -9.31 0.59
CA VAL A 511 -9.31 -8.77 0.49
C VAL A 511 -8.86 -8.82 -0.97
N ARG A 512 -8.83 -7.69 -1.64
CA ARG A 512 -8.22 -7.53 -2.97
C ARG A 512 -6.71 -7.44 -2.78
N SER A 513 -5.98 -8.51 -3.01
CA SER A 513 -4.59 -8.62 -2.57
C SER A 513 -3.64 -9.17 -3.63
N ALA A 514 -2.36 -9.10 -3.30
CA ALA A 514 -1.33 -9.95 -3.88
C ALA A 514 -0.79 -10.93 -2.81
N GLY A 515 0.40 -11.48 -3.02
CA GLY A 515 0.89 -12.60 -2.22
C GLY A 515 1.11 -12.30 -0.73
N SER A 516 1.62 -11.13 -0.36
CA SER A 516 2.02 -10.86 1.03
C SER A 516 0.85 -10.83 2.01
N ALA A 517 -0.33 -10.35 1.59
CA ALA A 517 -1.51 -10.30 2.45
C ALA A 517 -2.04 -11.71 2.80
N VAL A 518 -2.00 -12.67 1.85
CA VAL A 518 -2.45 -14.04 2.12
C VAL A 518 -1.56 -14.70 3.17
N ALA A 519 -0.23 -14.59 3.01
CA ALA A 519 0.73 -15.13 3.98
C ALA A 519 0.52 -14.52 5.38
N ALA A 520 0.28 -13.21 5.45
CA ALA A 520 0.01 -12.52 6.71
C ALA A 520 -1.32 -12.97 7.35
N LEU A 521 -2.42 -12.99 6.60
CA LEU A 521 -3.74 -13.40 7.10
C LEU A 521 -3.75 -14.83 7.64
N THR A 522 -2.91 -15.70 7.10
CA THR A 522 -2.81 -17.10 7.53
C THR A 522 -1.75 -17.34 8.61
N GLY A 523 -0.91 -16.35 8.91
CA GLY A 523 0.25 -16.54 9.77
C GLY A 523 1.29 -17.51 9.18
N MET A 524 1.29 -17.69 7.84
CA MET A 524 2.16 -18.62 7.13
C MET A 524 3.65 -18.27 7.38
N PRO A 525 4.47 -19.18 7.93
CA PRO A 525 5.89 -18.92 8.09
C PRO A 525 6.60 -18.94 6.74
N PRO A 526 7.67 -18.16 6.55
CA PRO A 526 8.50 -18.26 5.37
C PRO A 526 9.15 -19.65 5.30
N LYS A 527 9.26 -20.20 4.08
CA LYS A 527 9.88 -21.48 3.82
C LYS A 527 11.12 -21.27 2.95
N PRO A 528 12.23 -21.97 3.20
CA PRO A 528 13.38 -21.97 2.30
C PRO A 528 12.99 -22.42 0.88
N PHE A 529 13.73 -21.97 -0.11
CA PHE A 529 13.52 -22.39 -1.48
C PHE A 529 13.69 -23.91 -1.60
N LEU A 530 12.88 -24.50 -2.47
CA LEU A 530 12.82 -25.94 -2.67
C LEU A 530 14.08 -26.42 -3.41
N GLY A 531 14.80 -27.35 -2.80
CA GLY A 531 15.81 -28.15 -3.49
C GLY A 531 15.21 -29.34 -4.20
N ARG A 532 16.04 -30.10 -4.91
CA ARG A 532 15.66 -31.31 -5.65
C ARG A 532 14.89 -32.33 -4.79
N GLU A 533 15.36 -32.57 -3.56
CA GLU A 533 14.75 -33.54 -2.65
C GLU A 533 13.28 -33.23 -2.35
N ALA A 534 12.96 -31.95 -2.12
CA ALA A 534 11.60 -31.49 -1.84
C ALA A 534 10.69 -31.62 -3.08
N LEU A 535 11.26 -31.49 -4.28
CA LEU A 535 10.54 -31.65 -5.54
C LEU A 535 10.37 -33.13 -5.90
N SER A 536 11.22 -34.02 -5.34
CA SER A 536 11.14 -35.49 -5.48
C SER A 536 10.80 -35.94 -6.91
N PRO A 537 11.58 -35.51 -7.94
CA PRO A 537 11.31 -35.95 -9.29
C PRO A 537 11.57 -37.46 -9.38
N SER A 538 10.74 -38.20 -10.12
CA SER A 538 11.02 -39.55 -10.54
C SER A 538 12.30 -39.57 -11.39
N SER A 539 12.94 -40.74 -11.55
CA SER A 539 14.05 -40.90 -12.49
C SER A 539 13.56 -40.68 -13.93
N GLY A 540 14.24 -39.86 -14.71
CA GLY A 540 13.89 -39.60 -16.11
C GLY A 540 14.00 -38.17 -16.55
N GLY A 541 13.72 -37.92 -17.82
CA GLY A 541 13.71 -36.57 -18.39
C GLY A 541 12.49 -35.75 -18.00
N GLY A 542 12.62 -34.43 -17.95
CA GLY A 542 11.54 -33.46 -17.68
C GLY A 542 11.02 -32.78 -18.95
N LEU A 543 9.82 -32.22 -18.85
CA LEU A 543 9.21 -31.40 -19.90
C LEU A 543 9.21 -29.93 -19.48
N VAL A 544 9.83 -29.07 -20.28
CA VAL A 544 9.80 -27.61 -20.13
C VAL A 544 8.95 -27.03 -21.25
N VAL A 545 7.92 -26.22 -20.92
CA VAL A 545 7.02 -25.59 -21.89
C VAL A 545 7.12 -24.07 -21.76
N VAL A 546 7.54 -23.39 -22.83
CA VAL A 546 7.78 -21.94 -22.82
C VAL A 546 6.86 -21.24 -23.81
N GLY A 547 5.74 -20.68 -23.31
CA GLY A 547 4.75 -19.99 -24.14
C GLY A 547 4.84 -18.46 -24.09
N SER A 548 5.47 -17.88 -23.07
CA SER A 548 5.66 -16.44 -22.96
C SER A 548 6.63 -15.91 -24.00
N TYR A 549 6.27 -14.80 -24.67
CA TYR A 549 7.07 -14.14 -25.71
C TYR A 549 7.70 -12.80 -25.28
N THR A 550 7.72 -12.50 -23.98
CA THR A 550 8.37 -11.28 -23.48
C THR A 550 9.88 -11.29 -23.72
N GLN A 551 10.51 -10.13 -23.82
CA GLN A 551 11.97 -10.00 -23.97
C GLN A 551 12.73 -10.73 -22.86
N LYS A 552 12.23 -10.61 -21.61
CA LYS A 552 12.78 -11.34 -20.46
C LYS A 552 12.75 -12.85 -20.66
N THR A 553 11.64 -13.40 -21.12
CA THR A 553 11.53 -14.84 -21.40
C THR A 553 12.44 -15.27 -22.55
N SER A 554 12.64 -14.42 -23.55
CA SER A 554 13.57 -14.71 -24.66
C SER A 554 15.03 -14.79 -24.17
N ALA A 555 15.43 -13.88 -23.29
CA ALA A 555 16.77 -13.93 -22.64
C ALA A 555 16.93 -15.19 -21.78
N GLN A 556 15.93 -15.52 -20.97
CA GLN A 556 15.91 -16.74 -20.13
C GLN A 556 15.97 -18.02 -20.95
N LEU A 557 15.25 -18.11 -22.06
CA LEU A 557 15.29 -19.25 -22.97
C LEU A 557 16.65 -19.39 -23.66
N ALA A 558 17.25 -18.28 -24.09
CA ALA A 558 18.58 -18.30 -24.68
C ALA A 558 19.62 -18.83 -23.68
N GLU A 559 19.56 -18.38 -22.42
CA GLU A 559 20.47 -18.84 -21.37
C GLU A 559 20.20 -20.30 -20.98
N LEU A 560 18.95 -20.75 -20.91
CA LEU A 560 18.59 -22.15 -20.71
C LEU A 560 19.23 -23.04 -21.78
N ARG A 561 19.07 -22.68 -23.04
CA ARG A 561 19.64 -23.45 -24.18
C ARG A 561 21.18 -23.47 -24.17
N ARG A 562 21.80 -22.38 -23.74
CA ARG A 562 23.27 -22.29 -23.64
C ARG A 562 23.82 -23.18 -22.51
N ARG A 563 23.17 -23.21 -21.35
CA ARG A 563 23.63 -23.94 -20.16
C ARG A 563 23.23 -25.41 -20.15
N CYS A 564 22.01 -25.71 -20.60
CA CYS A 564 21.43 -27.02 -20.51
C CYS A 564 21.49 -27.75 -21.87
N GLY A 565 22.70 -27.98 -22.40
CA GLY A 565 22.90 -28.70 -23.67
C GLY A 565 22.41 -30.16 -23.66
N TRP A 566 22.04 -30.70 -22.48
CA TRP A 566 21.40 -31.98 -22.28
C TRP A 566 19.87 -31.95 -22.49
N LEU A 567 19.30 -30.80 -22.79
CA LEU A 567 17.89 -30.56 -23.00
C LEU A 567 17.60 -30.46 -24.52
N ASP A 568 16.75 -31.31 -25.04
CA ASP A 568 16.37 -31.28 -26.45
C ASP A 568 15.44 -30.07 -26.71
N ALA A 569 15.88 -29.15 -27.58
CA ALA A 569 15.12 -27.95 -27.92
C ALA A 569 14.12 -28.25 -29.06
N VAL A 570 12.84 -28.13 -28.79
CA VAL A 570 11.75 -28.39 -29.75
C VAL A 570 10.99 -27.10 -30.00
N GLU A 571 11.21 -26.49 -31.17
CA GLU A 571 10.51 -25.26 -31.58
C GLU A 571 9.16 -25.59 -32.19
N VAL A 572 8.14 -24.85 -31.77
CA VAL A 572 6.82 -24.80 -32.37
C VAL A 572 6.74 -23.50 -33.16
N ASP A 573 6.89 -23.57 -34.47
CA ASP A 573 6.86 -22.39 -35.34
C ASP A 573 5.45 -21.82 -35.43
N VAL A 574 5.31 -20.51 -35.16
CA VAL A 574 4.01 -19.83 -35.16
C VAL A 574 3.40 -19.79 -36.57
N GLY A 575 4.22 -19.62 -37.61
CA GLY A 575 3.73 -19.65 -39.00
C GLY A 575 3.17 -21.02 -39.38
N GLU A 576 3.86 -22.11 -38.99
CA GLU A 576 3.36 -23.46 -39.21
C GLU A 576 2.06 -23.73 -38.43
N VAL A 577 1.96 -23.26 -37.15
CA VAL A 577 0.71 -23.40 -36.36
C VAL A 577 -0.46 -22.68 -37.03
N LEU A 578 -0.23 -21.53 -37.63
CA LEU A 578 -1.29 -20.79 -38.34
C LEU A 578 -1.70 -21.45 -39.66
N ALA A 579 -0.78 -22.14 -40.35
CA ALA A 579 -1.01 -22.81 -41.59
C ALA A 579 -1.56 -24.23 -41.44
N ASP A 580 -0.96 -25.04 -40.54
CA ASP A 580 -1.29 -26.44 -40.21
C ASP A 580 -1.00 -26.74 -38.77
N ALA A 581 -1.93 -26.38 -37.88
CA ALA A 581 -1.77 -26.57 -36.44
C ALA A 581 -1.60 -28.04 -36.06
N GLU A 582 -2.33 -28.93 -36.73
CA GLU A 582 -2.31 -30.37 -36.43
C GLU A 582 -0.95 -30.99 -36.77
N GLY A 583 -0.41 -30.70 -37.95
CA GLY A 583 0.93 -31.14 -38.37
C GLY A 583 2.04 -30.60 -37.51
N ALA A 584 2.00 -29.30 -37.16
CA ALA A 584 2.95 -28.69 -36.25
C ALA A 584 2.95 -29.35 -34.87
N VAL A 585 1.77 -29.57 -34.30
CA VAL A 585 1.58 -30.30 -33.02
C VAL A 585 2.09 -31.72 -33.09
N ALA A 586 1.77 -32.45 -34.18
CA ALA A 586 2.21 -33.85 -34.35
C ALA A 586 3.74 -33.96 -34.38
N ARG A 587 4.44 -33.09 -35.14
CA ARG A 587 5.91 -33.07 -35.23
C ARG A 587 6.55 -32.76 -33.89
N ALA A 588 6.11 -31.66 -33.25
CA ALA A 588 6.68 -31.19 -31.98
C ALA A 588 6.47 -32.22 -30.85
N SER A 589 5.27 -32.79 -30.78
CA SER A 589 4.97 -33.81 -29.76
C SER A 589 5.77 -35.10 -29.96
N ALA A 590 5.97 -35.53 -31.22
CA ALA A 590 6.80 -36.71 -31.52
C ALA A 590 8.28 -36.51 -31.14
N ALA A 591 8.84 -35.33 -31.45
CA ALA A 591 10.22 -34.98 -31.11
C ALA A 591 10.42 -34.92 -29.57
N ALA A 592 9.54 -34.24 -28.84
CA ALA A 592 9.61 -34.17 -27.40
C ALA A 592 9.41 -35.51 -26.69
N ALA A 593 8.47 -36.36 -27.18
CA ALA A 593 8.24 -37.69 -26.65
C ALA A 593 9.44 -38.62 -26.92
N ALA A 594 10.08 -38.54 -28.07
CA ALA A 594 11.30 -39.30 -28.38
C ALA A 594 12.46 -38.92 -27.44
N ALA A 595 12.66 -37.65 -27.15
CA ALA A 595 13.67 -37.17 -26.18
C ALA A 595 13.41 -37.78 -24.78
N LEU A 596 12.17 -37.68 -24.29
CA LEU A 596 11.78 -38.28 -23.00
C LEU A 596 11.90 -39.78 -22.95
N GLY A 597 11.51 -40.50 -24.04
CA GLY A 597 11.67 -41.95 -24.17
C GLY A 597 13.14 -42.39 -24.17
N ALA A 598 14.06 -41.52 -24.58
CA ALA A 598 15.50 -41.74 -24.49
C ALA A 598 16.10 -41.30 -23.13
N GLY A 599 15.28 -40.93 -22.14
CA GLY A 599 15.68 -40.48 -20.82
C GLY A 599 16.23 -39.04 -20.78
N ARG A 600 16.12 -38.29 -21.88
CA ARG A 600 16.52 -36.87 -21.95
C ARG A 600 15.35 -35.95 -21.67
N SER A 601 15.61 -34.74 -21.27
CA SER A 601 14.57 -33.73 -21.11
C SER A 601 14.29 -32.98 -22.42
N ALA A 602 13.06 -32.46 -22.58
CA ALA A 602 12.63 -31.69 -23.74
C ALA A 602 12.17 -30.30 -23.35
N CYS A 603 12.58 -29.28 -24.11
CA CYS A 603 12.08 -27.90 -24.02
C CYS A 603 11.26 -27.56 -25.26
N VAL A 604 9.96 -27.48 -25.10
CA VAL A 604 9.02 -27.06 -26.14
C VAL A 604 8.80 -25.55 -26.01
N PHE A 605 9.04 -24.78 -27.05
CA PHE A 605 8.91 -23.33 -27.05
C PHE A 605 8.40 -22.80 -28.38
N THR A 606 7.78 -21.60 -28.38
CA THR A 606 7.29 -20.96 -29.58
C THR A 606 8.40 -20.19 -30.31
N SER A 607 8.31 -20.07 -31.64
CA SER A 607 9.20 -19.17 -32.41
C SER A 607 9.17 -17.76 -31.86
N ARG A 608 10.32 -17.04 -31.87
CA ARG A 608 10.50 -15.71 -31.32
C ARG A 608 10.32 -14.58 -32.32
N ARG A 609 9.89 -14.90 -33.55
CA ARG A 609 9.55 -13.88 -34.56
C ARG A 609 8.15 -13.38 -34.28
N VAL A 610 8.06 -12.10 -33.89
CA VAL A 610 6.78 -11.40 -33.78
C VAL A 610 6.27 -11.18 -35.19
N GLN A 611 5.19 -11.85 -35.59
CA GLN A 611 4.45 -11.42 -36.77
C GLN A 611 3.83 -10.06 -36.44
N GLN A 612 4.19 -9.04 -37.19
CA GLN A 612 3.57 -7.73 -37.10
C GLN A 612 2.10 -7.87 -37.48
N ASP A 613 1.23 -7.55 -36.52
CA ASP A 613 -0.20 -7.54 -36.73
C ASP A 613 -0.70 -6.08 -36.78
N ASP A 614 -1.59 -5.83 -37.68
CA ASP A 614 -2.23 -4.53 -37.95
C ASP A 614 -3.37 -4.18 -36.97
N GLY A 615 -3.38 -4.76 -35.76
CA GLY A 615 -4.14 -4.25 -34.65
C GLY A 615 -5.30 -5.09 -34.10
N SER A 616 -5.78 -6.16 -34.77
CA SER A 616 -6.92 -6.96 -34.28
C SER A 616 -6.65 -8.47 -34.13
N GLY A 617 -5.60 -9.01 -34.70
CA GLY A 617 -5.30 -10.46 -34.72
C GLY A 617 -4.40 -10.98 -33.60
N GLY A 618 -3.67 -10.14 -32.88
CA GLY A 618 -2.62 -10.57 -31.94
C GLY A 618 -3.15 -11.44 -30.76
N LEU A 619 -4.34 -11.17 -30.25
CA LEU A 619 -4.99 -11.97 -29.21
C LEU A 619 -5.45 -13.33 -29.77
N VAL A 620 -5.98 -13.37 -30.97
CA VAL A 620 -6.44 -14.61 -31.62
C VAL A 620 -5.24 -15.50 -31.97
N ILE A 621 -4.15 -14.93 -32.47
CA ILE A 621 -2.90 -15.65 -32.73
C ILE A 621 -2.33 -16.21 -31.43
N GLY A 622 -2.25 -15.40 -30.37
CA GLY A 622 -1.77 -15.84 -29.06
C GLY A 622 -2.58 -17.02 -28.49
N ALA A 623 -3.90 -16.98 -28.62
CA ALA A 623 -4.78 -18.08 -28.20
C ALA A 623 -4.52 -19.38 -28.98
N LYS A 624 -4.43 -19.32 -30.32
CA LYS A 624 -4.13 -20.47 -31.17
C LYS A 624 -2.76 -21.09 -30.85
N VAL A 625 -1.75 -20.25 -30.67
CA VAL A 625 -0.39 -20.71 -30.32
C VAL A 625 -0.35 -21.38 -28.95
N ASN A 626 -1.05 -20.82 -27.96
CA ASN A 626 -1.15 -21.42 -26.63
C ASN A 626 -1.91 -22.75 -26.65
N GLU A 627 -2.96 -22.84 -27.47
CA GLU A 627 -3.72 -24.08 -27.70
C GLU A 627 -2.84 -25.17 -28.33
N ALA A 628 -2.02 -24.83 -29.33
CA ALA A 628 -1.06 -25.74 -29.93
C ALA A 628 -0.01 -26.23 -28.91
N LEU A 629 0.54 -25.35 -28.06
CA LEU A 629 1.45 -25.74 -26.98
C LEU A 629 0.79 -26.71 -25.98
N CYS A 630 -0.46 -26.46 -25.63
CA CYS A 630 -1.24 -27.36 -24.77
C CYS A 630 -1.46 -28.73 -25.42
N ALA A 631 -1.77 -28.75 -26.70
CA ALA A 631 -1.94 -29.97 -27.47
C ALA A 631 -0.62 -30.78 -27.58
N VAL A 632 0.50 -30.11 -27.78
CA VAL A 632 1.85 -30.76 -27.74
C VAL A 632 2.08 -31.37 -26.38
N ALA A 633 1.91 -30.63 -25.30
CA ALA A 633 2.12 -31.11 -23.93
C ALA A 633 1.20 -32.33 -23.61
N ALA A 634 -0.08 -32.27 -24.01
CA ALA A 634 -1.03 -33.35 -23.82
C ALA A 634 -0.58 -34.67 -24.55
N ARG A 635 -0.20 -34.55 -25.84
CA ARG A 635 0.28 -35.68 -26.63
C ARG A 635 1.62 -36.24 -26.13
N VAL A 636 2.48 -35.39 -25.59
CA VAL A 636 3.74 -35.83 -25.00
C VAL A 636 3.48 -36.71 -23.79
N VAL A 637 2.59 -36.34 -22.88
CA VAL A 637 2.31 -37.10 -21.65
C VAL A 637 1.51 -38.36 -21.92
N GLU A 638 0.82 -38.48 -23.06
CA GLU A 638 0.19 -39.71 -23.53
C GLU A 638 1.21 -40.77 -24.01
N ARG A 639 2.38 -40.31 -24.46
CA ARG A 639 3.41 -41.19 -25.06
C ARG A 639 4.62 -41.41 -24.15
N ALA A 640 4.85 -40.51 -23.21
CA ALA A 640 5.99 -40.54 -22.29
C ALA A 640 5.59 -39.92 -20.95
N THR A 641 6.22 -40.39 -19.87
CA THR A 641 5.98 -39.87 -18.52
C THR A 641 7.14 -38.97 -18.10
N PRO A 642 7.04 -37.65 -18.23
CA PRO A 642 8.08 -36.76 -17.75
C PRO A 642 8.19 -36.83 -16.21
N ALA A 643 9.43 -36.77 -15.70
CA ALA A 643 9.72 -36.80 -14.27
C ALA A 643 9.24 -35.52 -13.56
N PHE A 644 9.21 -34.43 -14.28
CA PHE A 644 8.72 -33.11 -13.82
C PHE A 644 8.26 -32.28 -15.02
N VAL A 645 7.47 -31.25 -14.73
CA VAL A 645 7.05 -30.27 -15.74
C VAL A 645 7.37 -28.84 -15.24
N VAL A 646 7.97 -28.03 -16.10
CA VAL A 646 8.17 -26.59 -15.88
C VAL A 646 7.40 -25.84 -16.97
N ALA A 647 6.42 -25.03 -16.60
CA ALA A 647 5.66 -24.21 -17.55
C ALA A 647 5.96 -22.72 -17.33
N LYS A 648 6.39 -22.03 -18.39
CA LYS A 648 6.81 -20.63 -18.37
C LYS A 648 5.79 -19.73 -19.07
N GLY A 649 5.18 -18.83 -18.28
CA GLY A 649 4.12 -17.91 -18.67
C GLY A 649 2.85 -18.15 -17.85
N GLY A 650 2.15 -17.11 -17.41
CA GLY A 650 0.94 -17.25 -16.59
C GLY A 650 -0.13 -18.10 -17.29
N ILE A 651 -0.60 -17.68 -18.47
CA ILE A 651 -1.60 -18.39 -19.27
C ILE A 651 -1.12 -19.81 -19.61
N THR A 652 0.12 -19.94 -20.08
CA THR A 652 0.69 -21.25 -20.44
C THR A 652 0.76 -22.19 -19.24
N SER A 653 1.15 -21.70 -18.07
CA SER A 653 1.21 -22.52 -16.84
C SER A 653 -0.17 -22.98 -16.40
N ASN A 654 -1.20 -22.14 -16.52
CA ASN A 654 -2.57 -22.56 -16.24
C ASN A 654 -3.03 -23.64 -17.23
N ASP A 655 -2.92 -23.34 -18.52
CA ASP A 655 -3.54 -24.15 -19.56
C ASP A 655 -2.85 -25.50 -19.71
N VAL A 656 -1.53 -25.58 -19.56
CA VAL A 656 -0.81 -26.85 -19.50
C VAL A 656 -1.26 -27.66 -18.29
N ALA A 657 -1.37 -27.06 -17.11
CA ALA A 657 -1.85 -27.79 -15.93
C ALA A 657 -3.28 -28.32 -16.13
N VAL A 658 -4.21 -27.46 -16.51
CA VAL A 658 -5.63 -27.80 -16.55
C VAL A 658 -6.01 -28.56 -17.81
N LYS A 659 -5.64 -28.05 -19.00
CA LYS A 659 -6.07 -28.63 -20.29
C LYS A 659 -5.20 -29.79 -20.71
N SER A 660 -3.87 -29.73 -20.52
CA SER A 660 -2.96 -30.77 -20.97
C SER A 660 -2.82 -31.89 -19.95
N LEU A 661 -2.67 -31.58 -18.67
CA LEU A 661 -2.43 -32.54 -17.59
C LEU A 661 -3.69 -32.96 -16.84
N GLY A 662 -4.82 -32.29 -17.05
CA GLY A 662 -6.10 -32.60 -16.40
C GLY A 662 -6.09 -32.34 -14.89
N VAL A 663 -5.29 -31.39 -14.43
CA VAL A 663 -5.19 -31.06 -13.00
C VAL A 663 -6.50 -30.43 -12.52
N ARG A 664 -7.12 -31.05 -11.53
CA ARG A 664 -8.26 -30.48 -10.79
C ARG A 664 -7.84 -30.04 -9.39
N ARG A 665 -6.85 -30.73 -8.81
CA ARG A 665 -6.28 -30.41 -7.50
C ARG A 665 -4.77 -30.59 -7.53
N ALA A 666 -4.06 -29.69 -6.83
CA ALA A 666 -2.64 -29.82 -6.56
C ALA A 666 -2.34 -29.35 -5.14
N ASP A 667 -1.20 -29.74 -4.59
CA ASP A 667 -0.71 -29.23 -3.31
C ASP A 667 0.50 -28.32 -3.54
N VAL A 668 0.50 -27.12 -2.99
CA VAL A 668 1.59 -26.15 -3.10
C VAL A 668 2.77 -26.62 -2.25
N LEU A 669 3.91 -26.86 -2.89
CA LEU A 669 5.14 -27.30 -2.20
C LEU A 669 5.90 -26.12 -1.59
N GLY A 670 5.88 -24.96 -2.22
CA GLY A 670 6.62 -23.74 -1.92
C GLY A 670 7.25 -23.17 -3.18
N GLN A 671 8.31 -22.35 -3.03
CA GLN A 671 9.02 -21.71 -4.15
C GLN A 671 10.33 -22.43 -4.47
N VAL A 672 10.67 -22.53 -5.76
CA VAL A 672 11.99 -22.99 -6.22
C VAL A 672 13.00 -21.85 -6.18
N ILE A 673 12.58 -20.68 -6.65
CA ILE A 673 13.26 -19.39 -6.50
C ILE A 673 12.20 -18.35 -6.16
N ALA A 674 12.60 -17.14 -5.80
CA ALA A 674 11.68 -16.07 -5.48
C ALA A 674 10.62 -15.85 -6.58
N GLY A 675 9.35 -15.98 -6.24
CA GLY A 675 8.23 -15.78 -7.15
C GLY A 675 7.91 -16.96 -8.09
N VAL A 676 8.57 -18.11 -7.95
CA VAL A 676 8.35 -19.31 -8.79
C VAL A 676 7.87 -20.48 -7.94
N PRO A 677 6.54 -20.67 -7.78
CA PRO A 677 5.99 -21.76 -6.99
C PRO A 677 6.06 -23.11 -7.72
N ALA A 678 6.10 -24.17 -6.92
CA ALA A 678 5.98 -25.55 -7.38
C ALA A 678 4.80 -26.24 -6.69
N TRP A 679 4.11 -27.08 -7.45
CA TRP A 679 2.97 -27.88 -7.02
C TRP A 679 3.26 -29.36 -7.08
N ARG A 680 2.61 -30.14 -6.24
CA ARG A 680 2.45 -31.60 -6.35
C ARG A 680 1.11 -31.88 -7.00
N LEU A 681 1.09 -32.51 -8.16
CA LEU A 681 -0.13 -32.78 -8.90
C LEU A 681 -0.98 -33.87 -8.22
N GLY A 682 -2.29 -33.67 -8.24
CA GLY A 682 -3.27 -34.60 -7.68
C GLY A 682 -3.35 -35.95 -8.40
N ARG A 683 -4.02 -36.91 -7.74
CA ARG A 683 -4.14 -38.28 -8.24
C ARG A 683 -4.96 -38.38 -9.53
N GLU A 684 -5.84 -37.42 -9.78
CA GLU A 684 -6.71 -37.34 -10.95
C GLU A 684 -6.02 -36.83 -12.21
N SER A 685 -4.83 -36.22 -12.05
CA SER A 685 -4.06 -35.72 -13.19
C SER A 685 -3.44 -36.81 -14.02
N ARG A 686 -3.08 -36.54 -15.27
CA ARG A 686 -2.33 -37.45 -16.14
C ARG A 686 -0.93 -37.76 -15.64
N LEU A 687 -0.40 -36.98 -14.70
CA LEU A 687 0.90 -37.18 -14.04
C LEU A 687 0.74 -37.15 -12.51
N PRO A 688 0.13 -38.15 -11.89
CA PRO A 688 -0.12 -38.18 -10.45
C PRO A 688 1.17 -38.07 -9.64
N GLY A 689 1.20 -37.15 -8.67
CA GLY A 689 2.35 -36.94 -7.79
C GLY A 689 3.57 -36.27 -8.42
N ALA A 690 3.53 -35.92 -9.71
CA ALA A 690 4.63 -35.20 -10.35
C ALA A 690 4.77 -33.77 -9.83
N SER A 691 6.00 -33.26 -9.86
CA SER A 691 6.27 -31.86 -9.59
C SER A 691 6.00 -31.01 -10.81
N TYR A 692 5.20 -29.97 -10.60
CA TYR A 692 4.83 -28.98 -11.59
C TYR A 692 5.31 -27.59 -11.15
N VAL A 693 6.19 -26.98 -11.93
CA VAL A 693 6.71 -25.63 -11.64
C VAL A 693 5.96 -24.60 -12.46
N VAL A 694 5.35 -23.65 -11.77
CA VAL A 694 4.65 -22.51 -12.36
C VAL A 694 5.62 -21.33 -12.45
N PHE A 695 6.14 -21.07 -13.63
CA PHE A 695 7.14 -20.01 -13.81
C PHE A 695 6.48 -18.77 -14.46
N PRO A 696 6.29 -17.64 -13.73
CA PRO A 696 5.68 -16.43 -14.30
C PRO A 696 6.46 -15.85 -15.47
N GLY A 697 5.77 -15.20 -16.41
CA GLY A 697 6.37 -14.63 -17.61
C GLY A 697 7.36 -13.48 -17.34
N ASN A 698 7.14 -12.72 -16.25
CA ASN A 698 7.84 -11.48 -15.91
C ASN A 698 8.73 -11.58 -14.65
N VAL A 699 8.95 -12.78 -14.12
CA VAL A 699 9.73 -13.03 -12.89
C VAL A 699 11.12 -13.58 -13.24
N GLY A 700 12.08 -13.27 -12.38
CA GLY A 700 13.45 -13.78 -12.43
C GLY A 700 14.39 -13.00 -13.37
N ASP A 701 15.68 -13.26 -13.23
CA ASP A 701 16.75 -12.74 -14.09
C ASP A 701 17.01 -13.71 -15.28
N ALA A 702 17.95 -13.38 -16.15
CA ALA A 702 18.24 -14.16 -17.36
C ALA A 702 18.60 -15.63 -17.05
N ASP A 703 19.29 -15.86 -15.94
CA ASP A 703 19.76 -17.19 -15.53
C ASP A 703 18.69 -18.07 -14.86
N ASP A 704 17.59 -17.47 -14.41
CA ASP A 704 16.70 -18.12 -13.45
C ASP A 704 15.89 -19.29 -14.02
N LEU A 705 15.55 -19.26 -15.31
CA LEU A 705 14.89 -20.43 -15.93
C LEU A 705 15.84 -21.63 -15.98
N ALA A 706 17.11 -21.40 -16.30
CA ALA A 706 18.14 -22.43 -16.26
C ALA A 706 18.38 -22.94 -14.83
N ASN A 707 18.49 -22.03 -13.85
CA ASN A 707 18.63 -22.39 -12.43
C ASN A 707 17.49 -23.31 -11.94
N VAL A 708 16.26 -22.96 -12.28
CA VAL A 708 15.07 -23.75 -11.91
C VAL A 708 15.11 -25.13 -12.57
N VAL A 709 15.37 -25.20 -13.87
CA VAL A 709 15.41 -26.47 -14.61
C VAL A 709 16.53 -27.37 -14.12
N GLU A 710 17.74 -26.83 -13.87
CA GLU A 710 18.86 -27.57 -13.29
C GLU A 710 18.56 -28.07 -11.87
N THR A 711 17.92 -27.25 -11.04
CA THR A 711 17.51 -27.64 -9.68
C THR A 711 16.55 -28.81 -9.70
N VAL A 712 15.51 -28.75 -10.55
CA VAL A 712 14.50 -29.80 -10.63
C VAL A 712 15.08 -31.08 -11.25
N ALA A 713 15.88 -30.95 -12.30
CA ALA A 713 16.52 -32.09 -12.97
C ALA A 713 17.63 -32.73 -12.13
N GLY A 714 18.20 -31.99 -11.17
CA GLY A 714 19.33 -32.45 -10.37
C GLY A 714 20.66 -32.51 -11.13
N ALA A 715 20.76 -31.78 -12.22
CA ALA A 715 21.99 -31.58 -12.95
C ALA A 715 22.79 -30.46 -12.24
N SER A 716 23.77 -30.82 -11.41
CA SER A 716 24.64 -29.84 -10.77
C SER A 716 25.68 -29.34 -11.78
N GLY A 717 25.39 -28.22 -12.43
CA GLY A 717 26.43 -27.39 -13.02
C GLY A 717 27.26 -26.74 -11.90
N ALA A 718 28.59 -26.73 -12.01
CA ALA A 718 29.54 -26.21 -11.01
C ALA A 718 29.43 -24.69 -10.71
N GLY A 719 28.22 -24.11 -10.78
CA GLY A 719 27.93 -22.67 -10.64
C GLY A 719 26.99 -22.23 -9.53
N VAL A 720 26.27 -23.13 -8.85
CA VAL A 720 25.15 -22.78 -7.97
C VAL A 720 25.54 -22.14 -6.62
N ARG A 721 26.82 -22.08 -6.24
CA ARG A 721 27.26 -21.57 -4.91
C ARG A 721 27.33 -20.05 -4.75
N ARG A 722 26.97 -19.22 -5.73
CA ARG A 722 27.11 -17.75 -5.62
C ARG A 722 25.81 -16.97 -5.39
N GLY A 723 24.63 -17.59 -5.39
CA GLY A 723 23.34 -16.90 -5.27
C GLY A 723 22.73 -16.84 -3.85
N VAL A 724 23.14 -17.72 -2.94
CA VAL A 724 22.45 -17.91 -1.65
C VAL A 724 22.92 -16.94 -0.56
N ASP A 725 24.12 -16.36 -0.67
CA ASP A 725 24.70 -15.49 0.38
C ASP A 725 24.35 -13.99 0.27
N ARG A 726 23.63 -13.57 -0.77
CA ARG A 726 23.23 -12.15 -0.89
C ARG A 726 21.95 -11.76 -0.13
N ALA A 727 21.19 -12.72 0.36
CA ALA A 727 19.96 -12.45 1.13
C ALA A 727 20.14 -12.50 2.66
N ARG A 728 21.33 -12.86 3.16
CA ARG A 728 21.65 -12.76 4.59
C ARG A 728 22.43 -11.48 4.82
N GLY A 729 21.79 -10.47 5.40
CA GLY A 729 22.41 -9.26 5.88
C GLY A 729 23.62 -9.61 6.79
N ARG A 730 24.77 -9.05 6.47
CA ARG A 730 25.97 -9.17 7.32
C ARG A 730 25.63 -8.65 8.71
N PRO A 731 25.96 -9.36 9.79
CA PRO A 731 25.89 -8.78 11.14
C PRO A 731 26.90 -7.64 11.23
N ALA A 732 26.50 -6.57 11.90
CA ALA A 732 27.33 -5.40 12.17
C ALA A 732 28.67 -5.80 12.83
N PRO A 733 29.78 -5.13 12.51
CA PRO A 733 31.06 -5.43 13.13
C PRO A 733 31.00 -5.10 14.63
N ARG A 734 31.35 -6.08 15.48
CA ARG A 734 31.54 -5.88 16.91
C ARG A 734 32.65 -4.88 17.14
N ALA A 735 32.38 -3.85 17.92
CA ALA A 735 33.35 -2.90 18.41
C ALA A 735 34.46 -3.66 19.18
N GLY A 736 35.64 -3.73 18.60
CA GLY A 736 36.81 -4.27 19.24
C GLY A 736 37.39 -3.28 20.25
N GLY A 737 37.34 -3.59 21.52
CA GLY A 737 37.98 -2.86 22.60
C GLY A 737 39.55 -2.93 22.44
N GLY A 738 40.12 -1.86 21.98
CA GLY A 738 41.58 -1.66 21.98
C GLY A 738 42.05 -1.11 23.31
N ARG A 739 42.82 -1.88 24.07
CA ARG A 739 43.60 -1.40 25.22
C ARG A 739 44.76 -0.56 24.75
N PRO A 740 45.09 0.56 25.40
CA PRO A 740 46.30 1.33 25.08
C PRO A 740 47.53 0.69 25.64
N ARG A 741 48.62 0.60 24.83
CA ARG A 741 49.97 0.29 25.28
C ARG A 741 50.72 1.58 25.61
N PRO A 742 51.58 1.58 26.62
CA PRO A 742 52.32 2.78 27.04
C PRO A 742 53.50 3.08 26.12
N ARG A 743 53.79 4.36 25.96
CA ARG A 743 54.97 4.86 25.25
C ARG A 743 56.26 4.60 26.00
N ARG A 744 57.31 4.20 25.27
CA ARG A 744 58.66 4.70 25.37
C ARG A 744 59.06 5.43 24.10
#